data_b8ff2768de254e1f28e3ea22100fa83a
#
_entry.id   b8ff2768de254e1f28e3ea22100fa83a
#
_cell.length_a   1.000
_cell.length_b   1.000
_cell.length_c   1.000
_cell.angle_alpha   90.00
_cell.angle_beta   90.00
_cell.angle_gamma   90.00
#
_symmetry.space_group_name_H-M   'P 1'
#
loop_
_entity.id
_entity.type
_entity.pdbx_description
1 polymer ?
#
loop_
_entity_poly.entity_id
_entity_poly.type
_entity_poly.pdbx_seq_one_letter_code
_entity_poly.pdbx_strand_id
1 'polypeptide(L)'
;MKDGTPYYDLYVGSSNLTGAALTTQREWNLKVSSLADGELVGQFQDEIDSQVADSVPLTEEWIKQYEEDFKKYAPPRHEILQSFEGHDIQPNAMQQEALANLKKLREQGEHRAIIVSATGTGKTYLSAFDVRECQPKRMLYIAQQQMILQTAMNSYQKVLGCDESELGLYSGTSKQQDRRYVFATVQTMRQPEVLAQFKSDEFDYVLVDEVHHAGAEGYQRVINHFKDADFMLGMTATPERTDGINIFELFGHNIAYEIRLQKALDENMLCPFHYYGVAEYLGSDDDPNGIAHRLDVSKGLDAKDSKQLKYEIEQLATEKRVRYIIDKLQEYGQFNIPVTGLVFCSRQEEAHKLSQLFNQQWNQQDERPYRTAAVTSTDDDGRPVSQAQRDEYVRKLTEGELDYLFTVDMFNEGVDIPAVNQIVMLRSTESSIIFTQQLGRGLRKFPHKESVVVIDFIGNYNNNYLIPVALYGNTGDRDRARKNLQRKSIGLSSISFDPIAKERILKSLDTADWSDMKKLSEQYRQVRYELGRIPMLTDIYNYDPSLPYTIASKRSNYLDFVRSREKSLGKGKHHEATFEDQLEPVTDVEDAILKMAAELLLPGLRPHELVILAQLCHFVSERLDDDVPQHWSAGSSIGRSELLDAIRTEFPLADGSDAQFDSAISVLDYSYFTGPNCNRFGNQPLVETLNSTGTGSDTAYRLSSRFADILATNRTFRIFFADTLRTGMANCRDMFREAAARQQVFDHMFLYERKYSMADVMRLCGWKKENTPQNVGGYLLDKETNTMPIFVKLSLIHI
;
A
#
# COMPACT_ATOMS: atom_id res chain seq x y z
N MET A 1 -5.84 47.46 -4.76
CA MET A 1 -5.20 48.43 -5.68
C MET A 1 -3.77 48.69 -5.21
N LYS A 2 -2.78 48.43 -6.05
CA LYS A 2 -1.37 48.71 -5.77
C LYS A 2 -1.05 49.96 -6.55
N ASP A 3 -0.60 51.02 -5.86
CA ASP A 3 -0.29 52.36 -6.48
C ASP A 3 -1.46 53.02 -7.22
N GLY A 4 -2.72 52.77 -6.81
CA GLY A 4 -3.92 53.30 -7.43
C GLY A 4 -4.38 52.59 -8.71
N THR A 5 -3.65 51.65 -9.23
CA THR A 5 -3.98 50.87 -10.43
C THR A 5 -4.83 49.65 -10.04
N PRO A 6 -6.02 49.46 -10.62
CA PRO A 6 -6.82 48.27 -10.38
C PRO A 6 -6.14 47.02 -10.92
N TYR A 7 -6.14 45.97 -10.15
CA TYR A 7 -5.71 44.64 -10.60
C TYR A 7 -6.75 43.61 -10.23
N TYR A 8 -6.74 42.50 -10.97
CA TYR A 8 -7.63 41.37 -10.77
C TYR A 8 -6.84 40.15 -10.27
N ASP A 9 -7.44 39.44 -9.32
CA ASP A 9 -7.02 38.11 -8.92
C ASP A 9 -7.92 37.09 -9.64
N LEU A 10 -7.35 36.33 -10.55
CA LEU A 10 -8.02 35.26 -11.28
C LEU A 10 -7.78 33.95 -10.56
N TYR A 11 -8.84 33.21 -10.28
CA TYR A 11 -8.79 31.90 -9.68
C TYR A 11 -9.29 30.86 -10.68
N VAL A 12 -8.41 29.95 -11.10
CA VAL A 12 -8.75 28.84 -12.00
C VAL A 12 -8.60 27.56 -11.23
N GLY A 13 -9.64 26.75 -11.19
CA GLY A 13 -9.65 25.48 -10.47
C GLY A 13 -10.79 24.57 -10.90
N SER A 14 -10.72 23.34 -10.46
CA SER A 14 -11.75 22.31 -10.72
C SER A 14 -12.87 22.30 -9.68
N SER A 15 -13.08 23.40 -8.98
CA SER A 15 -14.06 23.51 -7.90
C SER A 15 -15.48 23.26 -8.40
N ASN A 16 -16.07 22.14 -8.04
CA ASN A 16 -17.49 21.90 -8.25
C ASN A 16 -18.31 22.72 -7.26
N LEU A 17 -19.42 23.31 -7.70
CA LEU A 17 -20.38 24.04 -6.86
C LEU A 17 -21.19 23.07 -5.96
N THR A 18 -20.50 22.27 -5.15
CA THR A 18 -21.13 21.42 -4.13
C THR A 18 -21.02 22.10 -2.77
N GLY A 19 -21.95 21.82 -1.87
CA GLY A 19 -21.89 22.37 -0.51
C GLY A 19 -20.56 22.09 0.18
N ALA A 20 -19.98 20.91 -0.02
CA ALA A 20 -18.67 20.52 0.49
C ALA A 20 -17.53 21.32 -0.18
N ALA A 21 -17.56 21.51 -1.50
CA ALA A 21 -16.55 22.30 -2.22
C ALA A 21 -16.54 23.77 -1.81
N LEU A 22 -17.71 24.32 -1.49
CA LEU A 22 -17.85 25.73 -1.09
C LEU A 22 -17.50 25.99 0.37
N THR A 23 -17.64 24.99 1.24
CA THR A 23 -17.52 25.19 2.69
C THR A 23 -16.34 24.45 3.33
N THR A 24 -15.98 23.26 2.86
CA THR A 24 -15.05 22.35 3.55
C THR A 24 -13.96 21.73 2.68
N GLN A 25 -14.18 21.61 1.38
CA GLN A 25 -13.16 21.08 0.46
C GLN A 25 -12.15 22.16 0.08
N ARG A 26 -10.87 21.88 0.28
CA ARG A 26 -9.79 22.72 -0.24
C ARG A 26 -9.42 22.19 -1.63
N GLU A 27 -9.95 22.80 -2.65
CA GLU A 27 -9.56 22.49 -4.04
C GLU A 27 -8.35 23.31 -4.47
N TRP A 28 -7.61 22.80 -5.45
CA TRP A 28 -6.50 23.52 -6.02
C TRP A 28 -7.03 24.59 -6.97
N ASN A 29 -6.89 25.85 -6.56
CA ASN A 29 -7.15 26.99 -7.41
C ASN A 29 -5.82 27.66 -7.75
N LEU A 30 -5.52 27.79 -9.04
CA LEU A 30 -4.43 28.62 -9.49
C LEU A 30 -4.87 30.08 -9.35
N LYS A 31 -4.17 30.83 -8.51
CA LYS A 31 -4.36 32.27 -8.41
C LYS A 31 -3.36 32.96 -9.31
N VAL A 32 -3.85 33.74 -10.26
CA VAL A 32 -3.03 34.61 -11.11
C VAL A 32 -3.47 36.04 -10.87
N SER A 33 -2.53 36.89 -10.52
CA SER A 33 -2.82 38.35 -10.36
C SER A 33 -2.34 39.06 -11.62
N SER A 34 -3.21 39.86 -12.23
CA SER A 34 -2.90 40.65 -13.44
C SER A 34 -3.51 42.06 -13.36
N LEU A 35 -2.97 42.97 -14.12
CA LEU A 35 -3.55 44.33 -14.26
C LEU A 35 -4.87 44.24 -15.04
N ALA A 36 -5.74 45.25 -14.85
CA ALA A 36 -7.07 45.29 -15.45
C ALA A 36 -7.06 45.32 -17.00
N ASP A 37 -5.99 45.80 -17.58
CA ASP A 37 -5.75 45.89 -19.02
C ASP A 37 -4.89 44.72 -19.56
N GLY A 38 -4.62 43.73 -18.70
CA GLY A 38 -3.83 42.55 -19.10
C GLY A 38 -4.62 41.64 -20.04
N GLU A 39 -3.97 41.18 -21.13
CA GLU A 39 -4.56 40.28 -22.13
C GLU A 39 -5.22 39.03 -21.50
N LEU A 40 -4.62 38.52 -20.44
CA LEU A 40 -5.14 37.34 -19.71
C LEU A 40 -6.48 37.65 -19.01
N VAL A 41 -6.64 38.89 -18.46
CA VAL A 41 -7.89 39.32 -17.83
C VAL A 41 -8.99 39.44 -18.89
N GLY A 42 -8.65 39.98 -20.05
CA GLY A 42 -9.58 40.14 -21.18
C GLY A 42 -10.09 38.75 -21.66
N GLN A 43 -9.20 37.81 -21.89
CA GLN A 43 -9.55 36.46 -22.31
C GLN A 43 -10.46 35.73 -21.29
N PHE A 44 -10.16 35.86 -19.98
CA PHE A 44 -11.03 35.27 -18.93
C PHE A 44 -12.40 35.97 -18.87
N GLN A 45 -12.44 37.29 -19.07
CA GLN A 45 -13.68 38.06 -19.02
C GLN A 45 -14.60 37.69 -20.20
N ASP A 46 -14.04 37.59 -21.41
CA ASP A 46 -14.75 37.18 -22.60
C ASP A 46 -15.32 35.76 -22.48
N GLU A 47 -14.52 34.82 -21.89
CA GLU A 47 -14.98 33.44 -21.65
C GLU A 47 -16.09 33.39 -20.59
N ILE A 48 -15.94 34.11 -19.49
CA ILE A 48 -16.98 34.19 -18.44
C ILE A 48 -18.26 34.79 -19.01
N ASP A 49 -18.17 35.89 -19.75
CA ASP A 49 -19.32 36.56 -20.34
C ASP A 49 -20.05 35.65 -21.35
N SER A 50 -19.29 34.87 -22.14
CA SER A 50 -19.84 33.82 -23.02
C SER A 50 -20.59 32.74 -22.25
N GLN A 51 -19.96 32.19 -21.19
CA GLN A 51 -20.58 31.14 -20.37
C GLN A 51 -21.80 31.65 -19.59
N VAL A 52 -21.76 32.91 -19.11
CA VAL A 52 -22.90 33.55 -18.43
C VAL A 52 -24.07 33.76 -19.41
N ALA A 53 -23.78 34.15 -20.66
CA ALA A 53 -24.81 34.33 -21.66
C ALA A 53 -25.55 33.03 -22.02
N ASP A 54 -24.85 31.90 -21.96
CA ASP A 54 -25.37 30.56 -22.21
C ASP A 54 -25.95 29.88 -20.96
N SER A 55 -25.79 30.46 -19.78
CA SER A 55 -26.23 29.87 -18.51
C SER A 55 -27.66 30.27 -18.12
N VAL A 56 -28.28 29.39 -17.35
CA VAL A 56 -29.61 29.67 -16.76
C VAL A 56 -29.39 30.23 -15.34
N PRO A 57 -30.03 31.37 -14.98
CA PRO A 57 -29.93 31.94 -13.65
C PRO A 57 -30.45 30.98 -12.58
N LEU A 58 -29.63 30.74 -11.56
CA LEU A 58 -30.02 29.91 -10.42
C LEU A 58 -30.91 30.73 -9.47
N THR A 59 -32.24 30.64 -9.66
CA THR A 59 -33.24 31.29 -8.80
C THR A 59 -33.78 30.34 -7.74
N GLU A 60 -34.37 30.85 -6.67
CA GLU A 60 -35.03 30.03 -5.66
C GLU A 60 -36.18 29.19 -6.24
N GLU A 61 -36.88 29.71 -7.27
CA GLU A 61 -37.92 28.99 -7.95
C GLU A 61 -37.33 27.83 -8.76
N TRP A 62 -36.17 28.03 -9.42
CA TRP A 62 -35.47 27.00 -10.16
C TRP A 62 -35.00 25.87 -9.24
N ILE A 63 -34.45 26.22 -8.07
CA ILE A 63 -34.01 25.26 -7.06
C ILE A 63 -35.16 24.41 -6.55
N LYS A 64 -36.32 25.04 -6.22
CA LYS A 64 -37.50 24.29 -5.79
C LYS A 64 -38.05 23.38 -6.87
N GLN A 65 -38.11 23.87 -8.11
CA GLN A 65 -38.57 23.05 -9.24
C GLN A 65 -37.65 21.85 -9.47
N TYR A 66 -36.32 22.06 -9.41
CA TYR A 66 -35.33 20.98 -9.53
C TYR A 66 -35.46 19.96 -8.39
N GLU A 67 -35.69 20.41 -7.17
CA GLU A 67 -35.91 19.52 -6.02
C GLU A 67 -37.19 18.67 -6.16
N GLU A 68 -38.28 19.28 -6.66
CA GLU A 68 -39.53 18.56 -6.95
C GLU A 68 -39.34 17.54 -8.08
N ASP A 69 -38.68 17.94 -9.16
CA ASP A 69 -38.40 17.07 -10.29
C ASP A 69 -37.44 15.93 -9.90
N PHE A 70 -36.43 16.21 -9.11
CA PHE A 70 -35.52 15.20 -8.56
C PHE A 70 -36.27 14.17 -7.69
N LYS A 71 -37.14 14.64 -6.76
CA LYS A 71 -37.98 13.74 -5.95
C LYS A 71 -38.96 12.92 -6.79
N LYS A 72 -39.42 13.45 -7.90
CA LYS A 72 -40.43 12.80 -8.79
C LYS A 72 -39.79 11.80 -9.75
N TYR A 73 -38.59 12.11 -10.27
CA TYR A 73 -37.95 11.35 -11.34
C TYR A 73 -36.74 10.55 -10.87
N ALA A 74 -36.28 10.73 -9.61
CA ALA A 74 -35.26 9.86 -9.06
C ALA A 74 -35.78 8.41 -8.97
N PRO A 75 -35.16 7.44 -9.63
CA PRO A 75 -35.70 6.08 -9.69
C PRO A 75 -35.75 5.48 -8.26
N PRO A 76 -36.86 4.84 -7.89
CA PRO A 76 -36.97 4.16 -6.62
C PRO A 76 -35.88 3.09 -6.49
N ARG A 77 -35.30 2.98 -5.29
CA ARG A 77 -34.18 2.07 -4.96
C ARG A 77 -34.42 0.61 -5.42
N HIS A 78 -35.65 0.18 -5.48
CA HIS A 78 -36.05 -1.19 -5.87
C HIS A 78 -35.99 -1.44 -7.38
N GLU A 79 -36.28 -0.45 -8.24
CA GLU A 79 -36.20 -0.59 -9.68
C GLU A 79 -34.77 -0.63 -10.21
N ILE A 80 -33.82 -0.03 -9.46
CA ILE A 80 -32.39 -0.03 -9.77
C ILE A 80 -31.80 -1.44 -9.70
N LEU A 81 -32.26 -2.27 -8.78
CA LEU A 81 -31.79 -3.65 -8.61
C LEU A 81 -32.25 -4.59 -9.74
N GLN A 82 -33.37 -4.28 -10.41
CA GLN A 82 -33.93 -5.12 -11.47
C GLN A 82 -33.37 -4.84 -12.88
N SER A 83 -32.75 -3.69 -13.12
CA SER A 83 -32.21 -3.31 -14.43
C SER A 83 -30.91 -4.00 -14.84
N PHE A 84 -30.29 -4.81 -13.95
CA PHE A 84 -29.06 -5.56 -14.23
C PHE A 84 -29.25 -7.02 -14.64
N GLU A 85 -30.48 -7.48 -14.77
CA GLU A 85 -30.76 -8.82 -15.26
C GLU A 85 -30.77 -8.80 -16.80
N GLY A 86 -29.65 -9.20 -17.41
CA GLY A 86 -29.64 -9.45 -18.85
C GLY A 86 -28.42 -9.06 -19.65
N HIS A 87 -27.32 -8.60 -19.02
CA HIS A 87 -26.06 -8.35 -19.74
C HIS A 87 -25.15 -9.56 -19.61
N ASP A 88 -24.61 -9.99 -20.75
CA ASP A 88 -23.55 -11.03 -20.81
C ASP A 88 -22.36 -10.59 -19.96
N ILE A 89 -22.15 -11.23 -18.81
CA ILE A 89 -21.12 -10.84 -17.83
C ILE A 89 -19.77 -11.22 -18.40
N GLN A 90 -18.97 -10.21 -18.77
CA GLN A 90 -17.62 -10.36 -19.33
C GLN A 90 -16.54 -10.02 -18.29
N PRO A 91 -15.39 -10.70 -18.32
CA PRO A 91 -14.28 -10.38 -17.45
C PRO A 91 -13.71 -8.99 -17.78
N ASN A 92 -13.43 -8.19 -16.74
CA ASN A 92 -12.75 -6.91 -16.88
C ASN A 92 -11.24 -7.11 -17.21
N ALA A 93 -10.51 -6.03 -17.51
CA ALA A 93 -9.10 -6.10 -17.92
C ALA A 93 -8.21 -6.86 -16.91
N MET A 94 -8.39 -6.61 -15.60
CA MET A 94 -7.68 -7.32 -14.55
C MET A 94 -7.99 -8.82 -14.54
N GLN A 95 -9.28 -9.13 -14.65
CA GLN A 95 -9.71 -10.53 -14.65
C GLN A 95 -9.17 -11.28 -15.89
N GLN A 96 -9.12 -10.62 -17.04
CA GLN A 96 -8.51 -11.18 -18.26
C GLN A 96 -7.02 -11.47 -18.08
N GLU A 97 -6.25 -10.55 -17.46
CA GLU A 97 -4.84 -10.74 -17.17
C GLU A 97 -4.64 -11.89 -16.17
N ALA A 98 -5.42 -11.92 -15.09
CA ALA A 98 -5.37 -12.99 -14.10
C ALA A 98 -5.70 -14.37 -14.71
N LEU A 99 -6.73 -14.45 -15.56
CA LEU A 99 -7.10 -15.68 -16.28
C LEU A 99 -5.99 -16.14 -17.23
N ALA A 100 -5.35 -15.22 -17.97
CA ALA A 100 -4.22 -15.54 -18.83
C ALA A 100 -3.03 -16.12 -18.04
N ASN A 101 -2.75 -15.55 -16.88
CA ASN A 101 -1.69 -16.04 -15.99
C ASN A 101 -2.03 -17.40 -15.37
N LEU A 102 -3.26 -17.63 -14.93
CA LEU A 102 -3.73 -18.93 -14.44
C LEU A 102 -3.61 -20.01 -15.52
N LYS A 103 -4.00 -19.69 -16.75
CA LYS A 103 -3.85 -20.58 -17.90
C LYS A 103 -2.39 -20.93 -18.15
N LYS A 104 -1.50 -19.93 -18.15
CA LYS A 104 -0.06 -20.12 -18.34
C LYS A 104 0.55 -21.01 -17.26
N LEU A 105 0.18 -20.83 -15.99
CA LEU A 105 0.65 -21.69 -14.90
C LEU A 105 0.24 -23.15 -15.11
N ARG A 106 -1.01 -23.41 -15.50
CA ARG A 106 -1.48 -24.76 -15.82
C ARG A 106 -0.74 -25.38 -17.02
N GLU A 107 -0.45 -24.58 -18.04
CA GLU A 107 0.35 -25.02 -19.21
C GLU A 107 1.80 -25.36 -18.84
N GLN A 108 2.33 -24.75 -17.78
CA GLN A 108 3.64 -25.03 -17.20
C GLN A 108 3.64 -26.28 -16.29
N GLY A 109 2.48 -26.89 -16.06
CA GLY A 109 2.32 -28.05 -15.19
C GLY A 109 2.16 -27.73 -13.72
N GLU A 110 1.87 -26.47 -13.38
CA GLU A 110 1.59 -26.08 -11.99
C GLU A 110 0.18 -26.48 -11.60
N HIS A 111 0.07 -27.10 -10.42
CA HIS A 111 -1.20 -27.60 -9.89
C HIS A 111 -1.82 -26.66 -8.84
N ARG A 112 -1.14 -25.60 -8.45
CA ARG A 112 -1.59 -24.67 -7.42
C ARG A 112 -1.24 -23.24 -7.78
N ALA A 113 -2.13 -22.31 -7.45
CA ALA A 113 -1.87 -20.88 -7.59
C ALA A 113 -2.62 -20.08 -6.54
N ILE A 114 -2.15 -18.84 -6.28
CA ILE A 114 -2.82 -17.89 -5.42
C ILE A 114 -3.11 -16.60 -6.18
N ILE A 115 -4.28 -16.00 -5.91
CA ILE A 115 -4.66 -14.66 -6.33
C ILE A 115 -4.73 -13.76 -5.10
N VAL A 116 -3.95 -12.70 -5.12
CA VAL A 116 -3.99 -11.63 -4.13
C VAL A 116 -4.73 -10.45 -4.75
N SER A 117 -5.93 -10.14 -4.26
CA SER A 117 -6.73 -9.09 -4.87
C SER A 117 -7.58 -8.36 -3.83
N ALA A 118 -7.52 -7.03 -3.83
CA ALA A 118 -8.23 -6.17 -2.89
C ALA A 118 -9.73 -6.52 -2.79
N THR A 119 -10.33 -6.25 -1.65
CA THR A 119 -11.77 -6.46 -1.46
C THR A 119 -12.55 -5.57 -2.44
N GLY A 120 -13.58 -6.15 -3.08
CA GLY A 120 -14.44 -5.41 -4.02
C GLY A 120 -14.00 -5.46 -5.48
N THR A 121 -12.84 -6.02 -5.82
CA THR A 121 -12.32 -6.13 -7.19
C THR A 121 -12.94 -7.26 -8.02
N GLY A 122 -13.84 -8.07 -7.45
CA GLY A 122 -14.55 -9.13 -8.17
C GLY A 122 -13.85 -10.49 -8.17
N LYS A 123 -13.12 -10.86 -7.09
CA LYS A 123 -12.47 -12.17 -6.94
C LYS A 123 -13.40 -13.36 -7.23
N THR A 124 -14.61 -13.33 -6.70
CA THR A 124 -15.61 -14.41 -6.90
C THR A 124 -15.99 -14.57 -8.36
N TYR A 125 -16.19 -13.46 -9.09
CA TYR A 125 -16.43 -13.49 -10.53
C TYR A 125 -15.22 -14.02 -11.30
N LEU A 126 -14.00 -13.59 -10.91
CA LEU A 126 -12.77 -14.07 -11.52
C LEU A 126 -12.65 -15.60 -11.42
N SER A 127 -12.90 -16.16 -10.24
CA SER A 127 -12.85 -17.61 -10.05
C SER A 127 -13.96 -18.34 -10.83
N ALA A 128 -15.15 -17.75 -10.97
CA ALA A 128 -16.21 -18.31 -11.77
C ALA A 128 -15.87 -18.30 -13.30
N PHE A 129 -15.20 -17.24 -13.78
CA PHE A 129 -14.67 -17.20 -15.15
C PHE A 129 -13.60 -18.27 -15.38
N ASP A 130 -12.69 -18.47 -14.43
CA ASP A 130 -11.67 -19.49 -14.54
C ASP A 130 -12.29 -20.89 -14.58
N VAL A 131 -13.29 -21.18 -13.73
CA VAL A 131 -14.06 -22.44 -13.77
C VAL A 131 -14.83 -22.59 -15.09
N ARG A 132 -15.35 -21.51 -15.67
CA ARG A 132 -16.00 -21.53 -17.01
C ARG A 132 -15.02 -21.92 -18.11
N GLU A 133 -13.75 -21.44 -18.02
CA GLU A 133 -12.71 -21.81 -18.98
C GLU A 133 -12.20 -23.25 -18.80
N CYS A 134 -11.95 -23.67 -17.55
CA CYS A 134 -11.41 -25.00 -17.23
C CYS A 134 -12.45 -26.13 -17.39
N GLN A 135 -13.71 -25.82 -17.19
CA GLN A 135 -14.84 -26.79 -17.21
C GLN A 135 -14.57 -28.08 -16.40
N PRO A 136 -14.26 -27.99 -15.10
CA PRO A 136 -13.97 -29.15 -14.29
C PRO A 136 -15.19 -30.09 -14.23
N LYS A 137 -14.94 -31.42 -14.12
CA LYS A 137 -16.01 -32.39 -13.91
C LYS A 137 -16.69 -32.16 -12.58
N ARG A 138 -15.87 -31.88 -11.52
CA ARG A 138 -16.35 -31.54 -10.19
C ARG A 138 -15.49 -30.44 -9.57
N MET A 139 -16.12 -29.47 -8.93
CA MET A 139 -15.47 -28.36 -8.27
C MET A 139 -15.89 -28.30 -6.78
N LEU A 140 -14.93 -27.95 -5.93
CA LEU A 140 -15.17 -27.64 -4.52
C LEU A 140 -14.76 -26.19 -4.23
N TYR A 141 -15.70 -25.37 -3.76
CA TYR A 141 -15.48 -24.02 -3.25
C TYR A 141 -15.54 -24.01 -1.73
N ILE A 142 -14.49 -23.57 -1.07
CA ILE A 142 -14.36 -23.57 0.40
C ILE A 142 -14.32 -22.14 0.92
N ALA A 143 -15.21 -21.81 1.87
CA ALA A 143 -15.20 -20.55 2.59
C ALA A 143 -15.55 -20.74 4.08
N GLN A 144 -15.36 -19.69 4.89
CA GLN A 144 -15.66 -19.73 6.32
C GLN A 144 -17.15 -19.71 6.64
N GLN A 145 -17.90 -18.89 5.91
CA GLN A 145 -19.29 -18.57 6.26
C GLN A 145 -20.25 -18.98 5.14
N GLN A 146 -21.41 -19.48 5.55
CA GLN A 146 -22.44 -19.92 4.61
C GLN A 146 -22.96 -18.80 3.70
N MET A 147 -23.02 -17.57 4.19
CA MET A 147 -23.45 -16.40 3.41
C MET A 147 -22.49 -16.10 2.25
N ILE A 148 -21.17 -16.26 2.45
CA ILE A 148 -20.17 -16.13 1.37
C ILE A 148 -20.46 -17.17 0.30
N LEU A 149 -20.72 -18.42 0.70
CA LEU A 149 -21.04 -19.50 -0.24
C LEU A 149 -22.29 -19.20 -1.05
N GLN A 150 -23.34 -18.69 -0.41
CA GLN A 150 -24.59 -18.33 -1.10
C GLN A 150 -24.38 -17.25 -2.16
N THR A 151 -23.63 -16.21 -1.78
CA THR A 151 -23.24 -15.12 -2.71
C THR A 151 -22.37 -15.64 -3.86
N ALA A 152 -21.44 -16.55 -3.55
CA ALA A 152 -20.61 -17.19 -4.56
C ALA A 152 -21.43 -18.08 -5.50
N MET A 153 -22.35 -18.89 -4.99
CA MET A 153 -23.25 -19.72 -5.80
C MET A 153 -24.05 -18.87 -6.80
N ASN A 154 -24.63 -17.75 -6.36
CA ASN A 154 -25.37 -16.84 -7.24
C ASN A 154 -24.46 -16.22 -8.33
N SER A 155 -23.23 -15.89 -7.99
CA SER A 155 -22.24 -15.36 -8.96
C SER A 155 -21.82 -16.42 -9.97
N TYR A 156 -21.59 -17.65 -9.51
CA TYR A 156 -21.26 -18.80 -10.35
C TYR A 156 -22.41 -19.14 -11.31
N GLN A 157 -23.63 -19.19 -10.80
CA GLN A 157 -24.81 -19.44 -11.63
C GLN A 157 -24.92 -18.45 -12.78
N LYS A 158 -24.73 -17.16 -12.49
CA LYS A 158 -24.75 -16.08 -13.51
C LYS A 158 -23.65 -16.22 -14.55
N VAL A 159 -22.42 -16.55 -14.14
CA VAL A 159 -21.24 -16.64 -15.04
C VAL A 159 -21.25 -17.92 -15.85
N LEU A 160 -21.60 -19.05 -15.22
CA LEU A 160 -21.61 -20.38 -15.87
C LEU A 160 -22.86 -20.61 -16.71
N GLY A 161 -23.97 -19.90 -16.41
CA GLY A 161 -25.27 -20.14 -17.05
C GLY A 161 -25.80 -21.54 -16.76
N CYS A 162 -25.42 -22.15 -15.62
CA CYS A 162 -25.80 -23.51 -15.26
C CYS A 162 -27.13 -23.55 -14.49
N ASP A 163 -27.76 -24.73 -14.48
CA ASP A 163 -28.97 -24.95 -13.69
C ASP A 163 -28.67 -24.95 -12.18
N GLU A 164 -29.61 -24.47 -11.39
CA GLU A 164 -29.51 -24.50 -9.91
C GLU A 164 -29.24 -25.93 -9.38
N SER A 165 -29.71 -26.95 -10.11
CA SER A 165 -29.47 -28.36 -9.76
C SER A 165 -28.02 -28.80 -9.88
N GLU A 166 -27.14 -28.05 -10.58
CA GLU A 166 -25.70 -28.34 -10.65
C GLU A 166 -24.91 -27.76 -9.47
N LEU A 167 -25.50 -26.80 -8.75
CA LEU A 167 -24.92 -26.15 -7.60
C LEU A 167 -25.37 -26.84 -6.31
N GLY A 168 -24.46 -27.06 -5.39
CA GLY A 168 -24.76 -27.71 -4.12
C GLY A 168 -24.15 -27.01 -2.93
N LEU A 169 -24.95 -26.70 -1.91
CA LEU A 169 -24.49 -26.20 -0.64
C LEU A 169 -24.18 -27.36 0.32
N TYR A 170 -22.94 -27.39 0.87
CA TYR A 170 -22.53 -28.38 1.85
C TYR A 170 -22.08 -27.71 3.16
N SER A 171 -22.99 -27.64 4.12
CA SER A 171 -22.80 -26.93 5.39
C SER A 171 -23.42 -27.71 6.55
N GLY A 172 -23.44 -27.15 7.77
CA GLY A 172 -24.14 -27.75 8.91
C GLY A 172 -25.63 -27.98 8.66
N THR A 173 -26.25 -27.17 7.81
CA THR A 173 -27.70 -27.18 7.55
C THR A 173 -28.09 -27.81 6.22
N SER A 174 -27.16 -28.00 5.29
CA SER A 174 -27.39 -28.55 3.95
C SER A 174 -26.35 -29.58 3.56
N LYS A 175 -26.74 -30.65 2.85
CA LYS A 175 -25.90 -31.81 2.52
C LYS A 175 -25.98 -32.17 1.03
N GLN A 176 -25.78 -31.19 0.14
CA GLN A 176 -25.86 -31.37 -1.31
C GLN A 176 -24.49 -31.66 -1.94
N GLN A 177 -23.76 -32.64 -1.46
CA GLN A 177 -22.40 -32.99 -1.88
C GLN A 177 -22.30 -33.68 -3.25
N ASP A 178 -23.42 -34.19 -3.81
CA ASP A 178 -23.45 -34.96 -5.06
C ASP A 178 -23.52 -34.05 -6.31
N ARG A 179 -23.53 -32.75 -6.12
CA ARG A 179 -23.60 -31.76 -7.20
C ARG A 179 -22.25 -31.59 -7.92
N ARG A 180 -22.30 -31.08 -9.13
CA ARG A 180 -21.10 -30.78 -9.91
C ARG A 180 -20.24 -29.71 -9.24
N TYR A 181 -20.85 -28.62 -8.82
CA TYR A 181 -20.20 -27.49 -8.16
C TYR A 181 -20.63 -27.45 -6.69
N VAL A 182 -19.75 -27.89 -5.80
CA VAL A 182 -20.02 -27.99 -4.36
C VAL A 182 -19.43 -26.78 -3.64
N PHE A 183 -20.26 -26.09 -2.86
CA PHE A 183 -19.89 -24.94 -2.05
C PHE A 183 -19.97 -25.35 -0.57
N ALA A 184 -18.82 -25.42 0.10
CA ALA A 184 -18.74 -25.99 1.43
C ALA A 184 -18.11 -25.06 2.46
N THR A 185 -18.64 -25.09 3.68
CA THR A 185 -17.97 -24.40 4.79
C THR A 185 -16.77 -25.21 5.27
N VAL A 186 -15.65 -24.52 5.58
CA VAL A 186 -14.47 -25.18 6.14
C VAL A 186 -14.80 -25.89 7.46
N GLN A 187 -15.72 -25.37 8.27
CA GLN A 187 -16.16 -25.97 9.54
C GLN A 187 -16.80 -27.34 9.33
N THR A 188 -17.52 -27.52 8.23
CA THR A 188 -18.10 -28.83 7.87
C THR A 188 -17.02 -29.74 7.28
N MET A 189 -16.25 -29.24 6.31
CA MET A 189 -15.24 -30.05 5.61
C MET A 189 -14.10 -30.52 6.50
N ARG A 190 -13.67 -29.75 7.50
CA ARG A 190 -12.56 -30.12 8.40
C ARG A 190 -12.85 -31.31 9.32
N GLN A 191 -14.11 -31.78 9.42
CA GLN A 191 -14.48 -32.92 10.25
C GLN A 191 -13.96 -34.21 9.62
N PRO A 192 -13.20 -35.06 10.36
CA PRO A 192 -12.60 -36.27 9.78
C PRO A 192 -13.63 -37.21 9.14
N GLU A 193 -14.82 -37.32 9.73
CA GLU A 193 -15.89 -38.16 9.23
C GLU A 193 -16.49 -37.64 7.93
N VAL A 194 -16.43 -36.34 7.72
CA VAL A 194 -16.86 -35.69 6.48
C VAL A 194 -15.81 -35.87 5.39
N LEU A 195 -14.55 -35.58 5.70
CA LEU A 195 -13.45 -35.74 4.74
C LEU A 195 -13.32 -37.18 4.27
N ALA A 196 -13.54 -38.17 5.16
CA ALA A 196 -13.48 -39.60 4.83
C ALA A 196 -14.54 -40.03 3.79
N GLN A 197 -15.57 -39.23 3.52
CA GLN A 197 -16.57 -39.47 2.49
C GLN A 197 -16.09 -39.12 1.08
N PHE A 198 -15.02 -38.38 0.96
CA PHE A 198 -14.46 -37.90 -0.32
C PHE A 198 -13.09 -38.53 -0.56
N LYS A 199 -12.81 -38.89 -1.80
CA LYS A 199 -11.46 -39.26 -2.21
C LYS A 199 -10.58 -38.01 -2.34
N SER A 200 -9.24 -38.18 -2.30
CA SER A 200 -8.29 -37.09 -2.44
C SER A 200 -8.30 -36.42 -3.83
N ASP A 201 -8.75 -37.16 -4.83
CA ASP A 201 -8.93 -36.78 -6.23
C ASP A 201 -10.40 -36.59 -6.64
N GLU A 202 -11.31 -36.48 -5.67
CA GLU A 202 -12.76 -36.38 -5.90
C GLU A 202 -13.15 -35.10 -6.69
N PHE A 203 -12.40 -34.03 -6.50
CA PHE A 203 -12.60 -32.74 -7.17
C PHE A 203 -11.42 -32.40 -8.06
N ASP A 204 -11.68 -32.17 -9.33
CA ASP A 204 -10.64 -31.72 -10.29
C ASP A 204 -10.18 -30.29 -9.96
N TYR A 205 -11.07 -29.46 -9.43
CA TYR A 205 -10.79 -28.07 -9.10
C TYR A 205 -11.21 -27.75 -7.66
N VAL A 206 -10.26 -27.31 -6.86
CA VAL A 206 -10.50 -26.88 -5.48
C VAL A 206 -10.18 -25.41 -5.33
N LEU A 207 -11.12 -24.63 -4.82
CA LEU A 207 -10.96 -23.23 -4.53
C LEU A 207 -11.07 -22.96 -3.02
N VAL A 208 -10.11 -22.22 -2.49
CA VAL A 208 -10.08 -21.81 -1.08
C VAL A 208 -10.18 -20.29 -1.02
N ASP A 209 -11.33 -19.79 -0.59
CA ASP A 209 -11.55 -18.35 -0.42
C ASP A 209 -11.04 -17.89 0.96
N GLU A 210 -10.63 -16.62 1.03
CA GLU A 210 -9.98 -16.03 2.20
C GLU A 210 -8.84 -16.90 2.74
N VAL A 211 -7.98 -17.35 1.83
CA VAL A 211 -6.92 -18.32 2.09
C VAL A 211 -5.89 -17.85 3.14
N HIS A 212 -5.91 -16.58 3.54
CA HIS A 212 -5.12 -16.10 4.66
C HIS A 212 -5.46 -16.83 5.99
N HIS A 213 -6.62 -17.50 6.08
CA HIS A 213 -6.95 -18.38 7.18
C HIS A 213 -6.35 -19.80 7.04
N ALA A 214 -5.72 -20.14 5.93
CA ALA A 214 -5.22 -21.50 5.64
C ALA A 214 -4.14 -21.99 6.61
N GLY A 215 -3.55 -21.12 7.40
CA GLY A 215 -2.68 -21.49 8.52
C GLY A 215 -3.37 -22.23 9.66
N ALA A 216 -4.69 -22.10 9.80
CA ALA A 216 -5.42 -22.85 10.82
C ALA A 216 -5.47 -24.34 10.47
N GLU A 217 -5.32 -25.20 11.49
CA GLU A 217 -5.28 -26.66 11.34
C GLU A 217 -6.44 -27.21 10.51
N GLY A 218 -7.64 -26.62 10.68
CA GLY A 218 -8.84 -27.04 9.94
C GLY A 218 -8.73 -26.83 8.43
N TYR A 219 -8.17 -25.71 7.98
CA TYR A 219 -7.91 -25.44 6.56
C TYR A 219 -6.81 -26.34 6.02
N GLN A 220 -5.70 -26.47 6.73
CA GLN A 220 -4.59 -27.35 6.32
C GLN A 220 -5.04 -28.80 6.14
N ARG A 221 -5.92 -29.29 7.02
CA ARG A 221 -6.49 -30.64 6.91
C ARG A 221 -7.25 -30.81 5.60
N VAL A 222 -8.07 -29.84 5.21
CA VAL A 222 -8.85 -29.87 3.97
C VAL A 222 -7.93 -29.75 2.74
N ILE A 223 -7.00 -28.79 2.73
CA ILE A 223 -6.04 -28.57 1.64
C ILE A 223 -5.17 -29.82 1.42
N ASN A 224 -4.70 -30.44 2.51
CA ASN A 224 -3.87 -31.63 2.43
C ASN A 224 -4.67 -32.88 2.01
N HIS A 225 -5.95 -32.95 2.33
CA HIS A 225 -6.82 -34.05 1.88
C HIS A 225 -7.00 -34.03 0.36
N PHE A 226 -7.28 -32.85 -0.23
CA PHE A 226 -7.49 -32.72 -1.68
C PHE A 226 -6.20 -32.33 -2.43
N LYS A 227 -5.05 -32.80 -1.95
CA LYS A 227 -3.73 -32.52 -2.59
C LYS A 227 -3.60 -33.06 -4.00
N ASP A 228 -4.38 -34.08 -4.36
CA ASP A 228 -4.37 -34.77 -5.66
C ASP A 228 -5.39 -34.17 -6.64
N ALA A 229 -6.00 -33.00 -6.32
CA ALA A 229 -6.83 -32.25 -7.27
C ALA A 229 -5.99 -31.78 -8.48
N ASP A 230 -6.60 -31.73 -9.66
CA ASP A 230 -5.90 -31.27 -10.87
C ASP A 230 -5.42 -29.82 -10.74
N PHE A 231 -6.23 -28.97 -10.08
CA PHE A 231 -5.84 -27.59 -9.79
C PHE A 231 -6.45 -27.09 -8.47
N MET A 232 -5.62 -26.38 -7.67
CA MET A 232 -6.07 -25.73 -6.45
C MET A 232 -5.79 -24.24 -6.50
N LEU A 233 -6.82 -23.41 -6.35
CA LEU A 233 -6.75 -21.95 -6.35
C LEU A 233 -7.00 -21.37 -4.97
N GLY A 234 -6.07 -20.59 -4.45
CA GLY A 234 -6.23 -19.76 -3.26
C GLY A 234 -6.61 -18.33 -3.63
N MET A 235 -7.53 -17.72 -2.91
CA MET A 235 -7.86 -16.30 -3.08
C MET A 235 -7.82 -15.58 -1.74
N THR A 236 -7.23 -14.37 -1.71
CA THR A 236 -7.23 -13.49 -0.54
C THR A 236 -7.09 -12.03 -0.94
N ALA A 237 -7.54 -11.14 -0.07
CA ALA A 237 -7.25 -9.70 -0.18
C ALA A 237 -5.99 -9.31 0.59
N THR A 238 -5.64 -10.05 1.63
CA THR A 238 -4.57 -9.77 2.59
C THR A 238 -3.80 -11.05 2.90
N PRO A 239 -2.74 -11.34 2.14
CA PRO A 239 -1.94 -12.56 2.36
C PRO A 239 -1.07 -12.47 3.62
N GLU A 240 -0.88 -11.27 4.17
CA GLU A 240 -0.06 -11.01 5.34
C GLU A 240 -0.66 -11.62 6.60
N ARG A 241 0.17 -12.36 7.34
CA ARG A 241 -0.22 -13.02 8.60
C ARG A 241 0.74 -12.66 9.72
N THR A 242 0.19 -12.53 10.91
CA THR A 242 0.96 -12.25 12.14
C THR A 242 1.43 -13.51 12.85
N ASP A 243 0.88 -14.69 12.51
CA ASP A 243 1.18 -15.96 13.16
C ASP A 243 2.38 -16.73 12.56
N GLY A 244 2.97 -16.21 11.49
CA GLY A 244 4.19 -16.74 10.90
C GLY A 244 4.02 -17.93 9.96
N ILE A 245 2.80 -18.26 9.55
CA ILE A 245 2.55 -19.33 8.59
C ILE A 245 2.60 -18.75 7.17
N ASN A 246 3.39 -19.40 6.30
CA ASN A 246 3.55 -19.01 4.90
C ASN A 246 2.43 -19.61 4.04
N ILE A 247 1.44 -18.82 3.66
CA ILE A 247 0.36 -19.27 2.79
C ILE A 247 0.84 -19.46 1.34
N PHE A 248 1.86 -18.74 0.88
CA PHE A 248 2.38 -18.86 -0.48
C PHE A 248 3.02 -20.24 -0.72
N GLU A 249 3.65 -20.82 0.32
CA GLU A 249 4.22 -22.18 0.26
C GLU A 249 3.13 -23.23 -0.01
N LEU A 250 1.94 -23.07 0.57
CA LEU A 250 0.79 -23.98 0.34
C LEU A 250 0.35 -24.00 -1.14
N PHE A 251 0.65 -22.92 -1.87
CA PHE A 251 0.31 -22.75 -3.29
C PHE A 251 1.55 -22.73 -4.20
N GLY A 252 2.69 -23.30 -3.75
CA GLY A 252 3.91 -23.45 -4.54
C GLY A 252 4.57 -22.13 -4.94
N HIS A 253 4.28 -21.02 -4.23
CA HIS A 253 4.71 -19.65 -4.54
C HIS A 253 4.23 -19.13 -5.91
N ASN A 254 3.20 -19.77 -6.49
CA ASN A 254 2.65 -19.41 -7.80
C ASN A 254 1.61 -18.29 -7.63
N ILE A 255 2.04 -17.03 -7.67
CA ILE A 255 1.15 -15.87 -7.63
C ILE A 255 0.65 -15.60 -9.06
N ALA A 256 -0.60 -15.98 -9.33
CA ALA A 256 -1.20 -15.77 -10.65
C ALA A 256 -1.50 -14.29 -10.92
N TYR A 257 -1.93 -13.57 -9.89
CA TYR A 257 -2.20 -12.13 -9.99
C TYR A 257 -2.16 -11.47 -8.62
N GLU A 258 -1.66 -10.23 -8.60
CA GLU A 258 -1.67 -9.40 -7.40
C GLU A 258 -2.12 -7.97 -7.70
N ILE A 259 -3.17 -7.51 -7.02
CA ILE A 259 -3.62 -6.13 -7.05
C ILE A 259 -4.02 -5.65 -5.65
N ARG A 260 -3.28 -4.69 -5.14
CA ARG A 260 -3.52 -4.06 -3.83
C ARG A 260 -4.53 -2.93 -3.96
N LEU A 261 -5.07 -2.48 -2.81
CA LEU A 261 -6.11 -1.45 -2.75
C LEU A 261 -5.76 -0.19 -3.56
N GLN A 262 -4.55 0.33 -3.39
CA GLN A 262 -4.12 1.56 -4.07
C GLN A 262 -4.15 1.41 -5.59
N LYS A 263 -3.54 0.35 -6.12
CA LYS A 263 -3.54 0.06 -7.56
C LYS A 263 -4.96 -0.15 -8.10
N ALA A 264 -5.83 -0.83 -7.33
CA ALA A 264 -7.22 -1.05 -7.71
C ALA A 264 -8.03 0.27 -7.78
N LEU A 265 -7.71 1.25 -6.93
CA LEU A 265 -8.29 2.59 -6.98
C LEU A 265 -7.76 3.40 -8.16
N ASP A 266 -6.43 3.37 -8.41
CA ASP A 266 -5.80 4.06 -9.53
C ASP A 266 -6.30 3.54 -10.88
N GLU A 267 -6.59 2.24 -10.97
CA GLU A 267 -7.18 1.60 -12.16
C GLU A 267 -8.73 1.72 -12.22
N ASN A 268 -9.32 2.53 -11.34
CA ASN A 268 -10.78 2.75 -11.27
C ASN A 268 -11.60 1.46 -11.20
N MET A 269 -11.09 0.44 -10.51
CA MET A 269 -11.80 -0.82 -10.30
C MET A 269 -12.79 -0.76 -9.15
N LEU A 270 -12.54 0.13 -8.19
CA LEU A 270 -13.31 0.33 -6.99
C LEU A 270 -14.09 1.64 -7.07
N CYS A 271 -15.12 1.75 -6.25
CA CYS A 271 -15.84 3.01 -6.04
C CYS A 271 -14.89 4.01 -5.36
N PRO A 272 -14.73 5.24 -5.86
CA PRO A 272 -13.95 6.25 -5.21
C PRO A 272 -14.51 6.58 -3.83
N PHE A 273 -13.65 7.12 -2.97
CA PHE A 273 -14.08 7.50 -1.62
C PHE A 273 -13.61 8.91 -1.25
N HIS A 274 -14.35 9.53 -0.34
CA HIS A 274 -13.96 10.78 0.31
C HIS A 274 -13.66 10.46 1.78
N TYR A 275 -12.38 10.55 2.15
CA TYR A 275 -11.93 10.27 3.50
C TYR A 275 -11.76 11.57 4.29
N TYR A 276 -12.40 11.63 5.45
CA TYR A 276 -12.32 12.74 6.39
C TYR A 276 -11.77 12.22 7.73
N GLY A 277 -10.50 12.51 8.01
CA GLY A 277 -9.92 12.28 9.33
C GLY A 277 -10.26 13.44 10.25
N VAL A 278 -11.15 13.24 11.19
CA VAL A 278 -11.62 14.26 12.14
C VAL A 278 -11.13 13.96 13.55
N ALA A 279 -10.96 14.99 14.36
CA ALA A 279 -10.56 14.78 15.75
C ALA A 279 -11.66 14.06 16.53
N GLU A 280 -11.32 13.03 17.29
CA GLU A 280 -12.25 12.39 18.23
C GLU A 280 -12.63 13.37 19.35
N TYR A 281 -13.90 13.36 19.75
CA TYR A 281 -14.39 14.13 20.89
C TYR A 281 -13.88 13.53 22.21
N LEU A 282 -12.97 14.24 22.85
CA LEU A 282 -12.34 13.80 24.10
C LEU A 282 -12.70 14.70 25.30
N GLY A 283 -13.76 15.52 25.21
CA GLY A 283 -14.13 16.54 26.19
C GLY A 283 -13.60 17.92 25.80
N SER A 284 -13.92 18.97 26.59
CA SER A 284 -13.40 20.31 26.35
C SER A 284 -11.91 20.37 26.72
N ASP A 285 -11.11 21.10 25.92
CA ASP A 285 -9.67 21.35 26.20
C ASP A 285 -9.44 22.09 27.51
N ASP A 286 -10.49 22.73 28.08
CA ASP A 286 -10.46 23.47 29.35
C ASP A 286 -10.63 22.59 30.59
N ASP A 287 -10.89 21.29 30.45
CA ASP A 287 -10.96 20.35 31.56
C ASP A 287 -9.64 19.62 31.79
N PRO A 288 -8.79 20.06 32.73
CA PRO A 288 -7.51 19.38 33.04
C PRO A 288 -7.68 17.97 33.58
N ASN A 289 -8.90 17.57 33.94
CA ASN A 289 -9.29 16.22 34.31
C ASN A 289 -10.09 15.53 33.22
N GLY A 290 -10.22 16.14 32.05
CA GLY A 290 -10.95 15.60 30.92
C GLY A 290 -10.35 14.31 30.38
N ILE A 291 -11.17 13.57 29.66
CA ILE A 291 -10.84 12.24 29.09
C ILE A 291 -9.65 12.35 28.15
N ALA A 292 -9.43 13.51 27.52
CA ALA A 292 -8.31 13.78 26.62
C ALA A 292 -6.93 13.48 27.23
N HIS A 293 -6.78 13.61 28.53
CA HIS A 293 -5.52 13.42 29.25
C HIS A 293 -5.40 12.06 29.94
N ARG A 294 -6.48 11.29 30.06
CA ARG A 294 -6.51 10.02 30.83
C ARG A 294 -6.64 8.75 30.02
N LEU A 295 -7.18 8.81 28.81
CA LEU A 295 -7.31 7.63 27.94
C LEU A 295 -6.05 7.44 27.11
N ASP A 296 -5.02 6.87 27.70
CA ASP A 296 -3.96 6.19 26.96
C ASP A 296 -4.46 4.80 26.59
N VAL A 297 -5.37 4.74 25.61
CA VAL A 297 -5.97 3.47 25.10
C VAL A 297 -4.94 2.62 24.37
N SER A 298 -3.71 3.14 24.15
CA SER A 298 -2.60 2.41 23.51
C SER A 298 -1.98 1.34 24.40
N LYS A 299 -2.16 1.44 25.72
CA LYS A 299 -1.86 0.33 26.62
C LYS A 299 -3.10 -0.54 26.61
N GLY A 300 -3.04 -1.64 25.83
CA GLY A 300 -4.11 -2.63 25.77
C GLY A 300 -4.73 -2.78 27.14
N LEU A 301 -6.01 -2.44 27.25
CA LEU A 301 -6.74 -2.52 28.49
C LEU A 301 -6.74 -3.99 28.91
N ASP A 302 -5.78 -4.33 29.76
CA ASP A 302 -5.81 -5.61 30.47
C ASP A 302 -7.13 -5.64 31.23
N ALA A 303 -8.07 -6.42 30.74
CA ALA A 303 -9.46 -6.54 31.19
C ALA A 303 -9.63 -7.08 32.62
N LYS A 304 -8.69 -6.79 33.52
CA LYS A 304 -8.70 -7.26 34.92
C LYS A 304 -9.50 -6.37 35.88
N ASP A 305 -9.87 -5.16 35.43
CA ASP A 305 -10.64 -4.25 36.29
C ASP A 305 -11.99 -3.87 35.67
N SER A 306 -13.02 -4.64 36.02
CA SER A 306 -14.38 -4.46 35.52
C SER A 306 -15.01 -3.08 35.84
N LYS A 307 -14.52 -2.37 36.85
CA LYS A 307 -15.02 -1.04 37.24
C LYS A 307 -14.43 0.05 36.33
N GLN A 308 -13.17 -0.04 35.97
CA GLN A 308 -12.52 0.88 35.06
C GLN A 308 -13.09 0.75 33.64
N LEU A 309 -13.31 -0.47 33.20
CA LEU A 309 -13.95 -0.80 31.92
C LEU A 309 -15.36 -0.18 31.81
N LYS A 310 -16.18 -0.32 32.84
CA LYS A 310 -17.52 0.27 32.89
C LYS A 310 -17.51 1.79 32.82
N TYR A 311 -16.57 2.44 33.54
CA TYR A 311 -16.39 3.89 33.53
C TYR A 311 -15.99 4.38 32.13
N GLU A 312 -15.07 3.71 31.45
CA GLU A 312 -14.61 4.08 30.11
C GLU A 312 -15.73 3.97 29.07
N ILE A 313 -16.56 2.90 29.13
CA ILE A 313 -17.73 2.74 28.27
C ILE A 313 -18.76 3.84 28.53
N GLU A 314 -18.98 4.22 29.78
CA GLU A 314 -19.87 5.32 30.12
C GLU A 314 -19.38 6.66 29.53
N GLN A 315 -18.07 6.88 29.42
CA GLN A 315 -17.49 8.08 28.82
C GLN A 315 -17.54 8.05 27.27
N LEU A 316 -17.35 6.89 26.65
CA LEU A 316 -17.40 6.74 25.20
C LEU A 316 -18.81 6.81 24.62
N ALA A 317 -19.85 6.54 25.42
CA ALA A 317 -21.26 6.56 25.00
C ALA A 317 -22.06 7.67 25.71
N THR A 318 -21.64 8.91 25.54
CA THR A 318 -22.32 10.10 26.09
C THR A 318 -23.18 10.80 25.01
N GLU A 319 -24.25 11.47 25.43
CA GLU A 319 -25.06 12.31 24.53
C GLU A 319 -24.24 13.40 23.83
N LYS A 320 -23.24 13.97 24.50
CA LYS A 320 -22.37 15.02 23.94
C LYS A 320 -21.54 14.45 22.79
N ARG A 321 -20.94 13.25 22.95
CA ARG A 321 -20.20 12.60 21.88
C ARG A 321 -21.12 12.22 20.72
N VAL A 322 -22.31 11.71 21.00
CA VAL A 322 -23.32 11.39 19.96
C VAL A 322 -23.69 12.63 19.14
N ARG A 323 -23.95 13.76 19.78
CA ARG A 323 -24.21 15.03 19.08
C ARG A 323 -23.02 15.45 18.22
N TYR A 324 -21.82 15.39 18.76
CA TYR A 324 -20.60 15.70 18.01
C TYR A 324 -20.42 14.79 16.78
N ILE A 325 -20.65 13.47 16.95
CA ILE A 325 -20.61 12.54 15.81
C ILE A 325 -21.67 12.95 14.78
N ILE A 326 -22.91 13.21 15.19
CA ILE A 326 -23.99 13.61 14.28
C ILE A 326 -23.64 14.93 13.56
N ASP A 327 -23.09 15.92 14.26
CA ASP A 327 -22.64 17.18 13.66
C ASP A 327 -21.60 16.90 12.55
N LYS A 328 -20.65 15.98 12.79
CA LYS A 328 -19.66 15.56 11.77
C LYS A 328 -20.28 14.75 10.63
N LEU A 329 -21.32 13.94 10.91
CA LEU A 329 -22.07 13.25 9.85
C LEU A 329 -22.84 14.24 8.97
N GLN A 330 -23.36 15.33 9.53
CA GLN A 330 -24.01 16.39 8.77
C GLN A 330 -23.02 17.25 7.99
N GLU A 331 -21.82 17.48 8.53
CA GLU A 331 -20.77 18.28 7.90
C GLU A 331 -20.10 17.55 6.71
N TYR A 332 -19.82 16.24 6.86
CA TYR A 332 -19.01 15.47 5.90
C TYR A 332 -19.76 14.31 5.24
N GLY A 333 -20.93 13.95 5.77
CA GLY A 333 -21.69 12.77 5.31
C GLY A 333 -22.26 12.91 3.91
N GLN A 334 -22.96 11.86 3.47
CA GLN A 334 -23.69 11.89 2.20
C GLN A 334 -24.81 12.93 2.25
N PHE A 335 -24.89 13.74 1.20
CA PHE A 335 -25.91 14.79 1.09
C PHE A 335 -26.88 14.44 -0.04
N ASN A 336 -28.17 14.66 0.18
CA ASN A 336 -29.27 14.39 -0.79
C ASN A 336 -29.39 12.94 -1.30
N ILE A 337 -28.72 12.00 -0.65
CA ILE A 337 -28.81 10.56 -0.97
C ILE A 337 -29.11 9.80 0.33
N PRO A 338 -30.05 8.86 0.33
CA PRO A 338 -30.31 8.03 1.50
C PRO A 338 -29.03 7.35 2.01
N VAL A 339 -28.74 7.50 3.28
CA VAL A 339 -27.55 6.89 3.87
C VAL A 339 -27.76 5.40 4.07
N THR A 340 -26.73 4.62 3.67
CA THR A 340 -26.56 3.22 3.99
C THR A 340 -25.22 3.12 4.70
N GLY A 341 -25.22 3.24 6.04
CA GLY A 341 -24.04 3.50 6.83
C GLY A 341 -23.58 2.32 7.67
N LEU A 342 -22.25 2.14 7.80
CA LEU A 342 -21.62 1.26 8.77
C LEU A 342 -20.83 2.09 9.78
N VAL A 343 -21.02 1.78 11.07
CA VAL A 343 -20.30 2.42 12.19
C VAL A 343 -19.48 1.36 12.91
N PHE A 344 -18.15 1.45 12.82
CA PHE A 344 -17.23 0.54 13.49
C PHE A 344 -16.86 1.07 14.88
N CYS A 345 -17.26 0.35 15.92
CA CYS A 345 -17.01 0.66 17.31
C CYS A 345 -15.87 -0.18 17.88
N SER A 346 -15.31 0.25 19.01
CA SER A 346 -14.25 -0.49 19.69
C SER A 346 -14.78 -1.66 20.48
N ARG A 347 -16.02 -1.59 20.99
CA ARG A 347 -16.62 -2.58 21.90
C ARG A 347 -18.10 -2.78 21.63
N GLN A 348 -18.62 -3.95 22.02
CA GLN A 348 -20.03 -4.34 21.80
C GLN A 348 -20.98 -3.45 22.60
N GLU A 349 -20.67 -3.21 23.87
CA GLU A 349 -21.48 -2.36 24.74
C GLU A 349 -21.52 -0.90 24.24
N GLU A 350 -20.43 -0.39 23.69
CA GLU A 350 -20.36 0.92 23.03
C GLU A 350 -21.32 0.95 21.83
N ALA A 351 -21.26 -0.07 20.96
CA ALA A 351 -22.09 -0.15 19.76
C ALA A 351 -23.59 -0.15 20.11
N HIS A 352 -24.02 -0.97 21.09
CA HIS A 352 -25.41 -1.02 21.55
C HIS A 352 -25.88 0.33 22.13
N LYS A 353 -25.10 0.93 23.02
CA LYS A 353 -25.47 2.18 23.67
C LYS A 353 -25.49 3.38 22.71
N LEU A 354 -24.50 3.45 21.78
CA LEU A 354 -24.48 4.48 20.76
C LEU A 354 -25.69 4.36 19.81
N SER A 355 -26.02 3.15 19.36
CA SER A 355 -27.20 2.90 18.54
C SER A 355 -28.49 3.39 19.24
N GLN A 356 -28.67 3.03 20.52
CA GLN A 356 -29.82 3.50 21.31
C GLN A 356 -29.88 5.02 21.43
N LEU A 357 -28.75 5.68 21.67
CA LEU A 357 -28.67 7.14 21.77
C LEU A 357 -28.91 7.82 20.42
N PHE A 358 -28.42 7.24 19.30
CA PHE A 358 -28.70 7.74 17.95
C PHE A 358 -30.18 7.71 17.62
N ASN A 359 -30.90 6.64 17.97
CA ASN A 359 -32.34 6.51 17.75
C ASN A 359 -33.18 7.57 18.51
N GLN A 360 -32.59 8.26 19.49
CA GLN A 360 -33.21 9.38 20.22
C GLN A 360 -32.91 10.74 19.59
N GLN A 361 -31.99 10.81 18.60
CA GLN A 361 -31.63 12.05 17.92
C GLN A 361 -32.42 12.21 16.62
N TRP A 362 -32.69 13.49 16.29
CA TRP A 362 -33.42 13.85 15.07
C TRP A 362 -32.48 13.92 13.87
N ASN A 363 -32.83 13.21 12.79
CA ASN A 363 -32.16 13.34 11.51
C ASN A 363 -32.80 14.51 10.77
N GLN A 364 -32.05 15.60 10.63
CA GLN A 364 -32.55 16.82 9.98
C GLN A 364 -32.80 16.62 8.47
N GLN A 365 -32.01 15.78 7.82
CA GLN A 365 -32.10 15.52 6.38
C GLN A 365 -33.38 14.76 6.01
N ASP A 366 -33.79 13.81 6.83
CA ASP A 366 -34.96 12.96 6.58
C ASP A 366 -36.18 13.38 7.41
N GLU A 367 -36.07 14.45 8.20
CA GLU A 367 -37.13 14.96 9.08
C GLU A 367 -37.80 13.90 10.00
N ARG A 368 -36.99 12.99 10.53
CA ARG A 368 -37.37 11.88 11.41
C ARG A 368 -36.23 11.49 12.38
N PRO A 369 -36.50 10.70 13.42
CA PRO A 369 -35.45 10.11 14.22
C PRO A 369 -34.55 9.19 13.38
N TYR A 370 -33.25 9.10 13.75
CA TYR A 370 -32.36 8.09 13.17
C TYR A 370 -32.90 6.68 13.44
N ARG A 371 -32.70 5.80 12.47
CA ARG A 371 -33.04 4.38 12.55
C ARG A 371 -31.76 3.55 12.48
N THR A 372 -31.34 3.08 13.63
CA THR A 372 -30.08 2.33 13.75
C THR A 372 -30.27 1.03 14.53
N ALA A 373 -29.37 0.08 14.32
CA ALA A 373 -29.29 -1.15 15.07
C ALA A 373 -27.83 -1.50 15.36
N ALA A 374 -27.58 -2.14 16.51
CA ALA A 374 -26.28 -2.71 16.82
C ALA A 374 -26.26 -4.18 16.40
N VAL A 375 -25.23 -4.59 15.64
CA VAL A 375 -25.04 -5.97 15.21
C VAL A 375 -23.67 -6.44 15.69
N THR A 376 -23.69 -7.19 16.78
CA THR A 376 -22.49 -7.72 17.44
C THR A 376 -22.61 -9.22 17.65
N SER A 377 -21.65 -9.86 18.31
CA SER A 377 -21.72 -11.31 18.58
C SER A 377 -22.88 -11.69 19.51
N THR A 378 -23.31 -10.74 20.36
CA THR A 378 -24.45 -10.91 21.27
C THR A 378 -25.46 -9.78 21.08
N ASP A 379 -26.76 -10.07 21.34
CA ASP A 379 -27.82 -9.06 21.40
C ASP A 379 -27.78 -8.26 22.71
N ASP A 380 -28.73 -7.32 22.89
CA ASP A 380 -28.87 -6.52 24.11
C ASP A 380 -29.13 -7.34 25.38
N ASP A 381 -29.64 -8.57 25.23
CA ASP A 381 -29.86 -9.53 26.33
C ASP A 381 -28.65 -10.45 26.58
N GLY A 382 -27.57 -10.30 25.85
CA GLY A 382 -26.33 -11.11 25.91
C GLY A 382 -26.47 -12.50 25.25
N ARG A 383 -27.50 -12.70 24.39
CA ARG A 383 -27.68 -13.95 23.64
C ARG A 383 -26.88 -13.89 22.33
N PRO A 384 -26.31 -15.00 21.85
CA PRO A 384 -25.63 -15.06 20.56
C PRO A 384 -26.57 -14.65 19.42
N VAL A 385 -26.15 -13.70 18.60
CA VAL A 385 -26.91 -13.28 17.38
C VAL A 385 -26.71 -14.33 16.30
N SER A 386 -27.83 -14.92 15.86
CA SER A 386 -27.82 -15.92 14.79
C SER A 386 -27.50 -15.32 13.42
N GLN A 387 -27.08 -16.17 12.49
CA GLN A 387 -26.81 -15.72 11.11
C GLN A 387 -28.07 -15.11 10.45
N ALA A 388 -29.23 -15.73 10.64
CA ALA A 388 -30.49 -15.23 10.08
C ALA A 388 -30.87 -13.83 10.59
N GLN A 389 -30.58 -13.54 11.86
CA GLN A 389 -30.79 -12.20 12.41
C GLN A 389 -29.85 -11.17 11.78
N ARG A 390 -28.58 -11.56 11.53
CA ARG A 390 -27.61 -10.68 10.85
C ARG A 390 -28.04 -10.37 9.42
N ASP A 391 -28.45 -11.39 8.69
CA ASP A 391 -28.93 -11.25 7.32
C ASP A 391 -30.17 -10.33 7.25
N GLU A 392 -31.04 -10.41 8.24
CA GLU A 392 -32.19 -9.53 8.37
C GLU A 392 -31.80 -8.07 8.64
N TYR A 393 -30.77 -7.80 9.48
CA TYR A 393 -30.29 -6.43 9.69
C TYR A 393 -29.63 -5.88 8.43
N VAL A 394 -28.87 -6.69 7.70
CA VAL A 394 -28.27 -6.32 6.42
C VAL A 394 -29.36 -5.99 5.39
N ARG A 395 -30.40 -6.81 5.30
CA ARG A 395 -31.56 -6.55 4.43
C ARG A 395 -32.22 -5.21 4.78
N LYS A 396 -32.53 -4.98 6.05
CA LYS A 396 -33.14 -3.71 6.52
C LYS A 396 -32.27 -2.49 6.20
N LEU A 397 -30.95 -2.59 6.34
CA LEU A 397 -30.04 -1.52 5.96
C LEU A 397 -30.08 -1.28 4.45
N THR A 398 -30.04 -2.35 3.65
CA THR A 398 -30.02 -2.27 2.18
C THR A 398 -31.34 -1.73 1.63
N GLU A 399 -32.48 -2.10 2.21
CA GLU A 399 -33.80 -1.63 1.83
C GLU A 399 -34.14 -0.24 2.37
N GLY A 400 -33.24 0.36 3.17
CA GLY A 400 -33.42 1.69 3.73
C GLY A 400 -34.41 1.74 4.91
N GLU A 401 -34.70 0.60 5.55
CA GLU A 401 -35.42 0.57 6.82
C GLU A 401 -34.53 1.04 7.98
N LEU A 402 -33.19 0.89 7.86
CA LEU A 402 -32.17 1.40 8.77
C LEU A 402 -31.23 2.35 8.04
N ASP A 403 -30.72 3.33 8.75
CA ASP A 403 -29.74 4.31 8.27
C ASP A 403 -28.31 3.85 8.56
N TYR A 404 -28.09 3.30 9.76
CA TYR A 404 -26.75 2.80 10.18
C TYR A 404 -26.84 1.46 10.92
N LEU A 405 -25.81 0.62 10.69
CA LEU A 405 -25.50 -0.51 11.56
C LEU A 405 -24.24 -0.23 12.37
N PHE A 406 -24.34 -0.32 13.67
CA PHE A 406 -23.23 -0.23 14.62
C PHE A 406 -22.64 -1.62 14.83
N THR A 407 -21.34 -1.78 14.64
CA THR A 407 -20.69 -3.09 14.72
C THR A 407 -19.30 -2.99 15.34
N VAL A 408 -18.76 -4.12 15.76
CA VAL A 408 -17.39 -4.25 16.23
C VAL A 408 -16.62 -5.04 15.17
N ASP A 409 -16.20 -6.27 15.39
CA ASP A 409 -15.39 -7.03 14.44
C ASP A 409 -16.18 -7.86 13.43
N MET A 410 -17.49 -7.91 13.57
CA MET A 410 -18.34 -8.86 12.82
C MET A 410 -18.42 -8.63 11.32
N PHE A 411 -18.26 -7.38 10.90
CA PHE A 411 -18.28 -7.00 9.48
C PHE A 411 -16.87 -6.72 8.92
N ASN A 412 -15.81 -7.11 9.66
CA ASN A 412 -14.45 -7.05 9.11
C ASN A 412 -14.26 -8.06 7.99
N GLU A 413 -14.94 -9.22 8.05
CA GLU A 413 -14.86 -10.30 7.07
C GLU A 413 -16.24 -10.89 6.77
N GLY A 414 -16.43 -11.38 5.55
CA GLY A 414 -17.55 -12.25 5.19
C GLY A 414 -18.91 -11.60 4.91
N VAL A 415 -19.13 -10.33 5.23
CA VAL A 415 -20.37 -9.61 4.91
C VAL A 415 -20.15 -8.67 3.74
N ASP A 416 -20.98 -8.79 2.72
CA ASP A 416 -20.95 -7.95 1.54
C ASP A 416 -22.21 -7.08 1.48
N ILE A 417 -22.02 -5.76 1.59
CA ILE A 417 -23.09 -4.78 1.47
C ILE A 417 -22.67 -3.73 0.43
N PRO A 418 -22.81 -4.02 -0.88
CA PRO A 418 -22.36 -3.11 -1.94
C PRO A 418 -23.02 -1.72 -1.88
N ALA A 419 -24.25 -1.64 -1.33
CA ALA A 419 -25.00 -0.41 -1.18
C ALA A 419 -24.42 0.57 -0.15
N VAL A 420 -23.47 0.14 0.71
CA VAL A 420 -22.84 1.02 1.70
C VAL A 420 -22.21 2.22 1.01
N ASN A 421 -22.66 3.41 1.39
CA ASN A 421 -22.17 4.68 0.88
C ASN A 421 -21.54 5.57 1.96
N GLN A 422 -21.61 5.14 3.24
CA GLN A 422 -20.97 5.85 4.33
C GLN A 422 -20.36 4.91 5.35
N ILE A 423 -19.12 5.17 5.76
CA ILE A 423 -18.38 4.41 6.77
C ILE A 423 -17.95 5.39 7.87
N VAL A 424 -18.21 5.02 9.10
CA VAL A 424 -17.81 5.79 10.29
C VAL A 424 -16.91 4.92 11.16
N MET A 425 -15.71 5.40 11.46
CA MET A 425 -14.73 4.69 12.26
C MET A 425 -14.60 5.38 13.62
N LEU A 426 -15.12 4.74 14.68
CA LEU A 426 -15.06 5.19 16.07
C LEU A 426 -14.04 4.41 16.89
N ARG A 427 -13.17 3.67 16.24
CA ARG A 427 -12.16 2.81 16.88
C ARG A 427 -10.75 3.21 16.46
N SER A 428 -9.78 2.94 17.33
CA SER A 428 -8.37 3.09 16.96
C SER A 428 -7.98 2.09 15.86
N THR A 429 -7.16 2.53 14.92
CA THR A 429 -6.55 1.66 13.92
C THR A 429 -5.46 0.81 14.55
N GLU A 430 -5.74 -0.46 14.83
CA GLU A 430 -4.77 -1.41 15.40
C GLU A 430 -3.90 -2.07 14.33
N SER A 431 -4.42 -2.17 13.11
CA SER A 431 -3.76 -2.80 11.97
C SER A 431 -4.20 -2.11 10.68
N SER A 432 -3.24 -1.84 9.78
CA SER A 432 -3.53 -1.35 8.43
C SER A 432 -4.37 -2.35 7.63
N ILE A 433 -4.23 -3.64 7.91
CA ILE A 433 -5.01 -4.72 7.28
C ILE A 433 -6.49 -4.58 7.64
N ILE A 434 -6.81 -4.49 8.94
CA ILE A 434 -8.19 -4.35 9.43
C ILE A 434 -8.80 -3.05 8.88
N PHE A 435 -8.07 -1.95 8.91
CA PHE A 435 -8.51 -0.68 8.33
C PHE A 435 -8.87 -0.83 6.85
N THR A 436 -7.99 -1.45 6.06
CA THR A 436 -8.20 -1.68 4.63
C THR A 436 -9.40 -2.60 4.39
N GLN A 437 -9.62 -3.61 5.22
CA GLN A 437 -10.78 -4.49 5.14
C GLN A 437 -12.09 -3.75 5.44
N GLN A 438 -12.11 -2.91 6.47
CA GLN A 438 -13.27 -2.10 6.83
C GLN A 438 -13.60 -1.07 5.73
N LEU A 439 -12.59 -0.37 5.23
CA LEU A 439 -12.72 0.55 4.11
C LEU A 439 -13.24 -0.18 2.86
N GLY A 440 -12.68 -1.34 2.56
CA GLY A 440 -13.05 -2.14 1.39
C GLY A 440 -14.52 -2.59 1.34
N ARG A 441 -15.22 -2.60 2.49
CA ARG A 441 -16.67 -2.95 2.52
C ARG A 441 -17.52 -1.97 1.73
N GLY A 442 -17.17 -0.69 1.76
CA GLY A 442 -17.87 0.34 1.00
C GLY A 442 -17.37 0.54 -0.41
N LEU A 443 -16.20 0.01 -0.79
CA LEU A 443 -15.58 0.37 -2.07
C LEU A 443 -16.08 -0.43 -3.28
N ARG A 444 -17.05 -1.32 -3.13
CA ARG A 444 -17.68 -1.96 -4.29
C ARG A 444 -18.48 -0.97 -5.08
N LYS A 445 -18.35 -1.03 -6.41
CA LYS A 445 -19.23 -0.30 -7.32
C LYS A 445 -20.65 -0.81 -7.17
N PHE A 446 -21.60 0.11 -7.10
CA PHE A 446 -23.02 -0.20 -7.01
C PHE A 446 -23.78 0.83 -7.85
N PRO A 447 -24.93 0.46 -8.46
CA PRO A 447 -25.72 1.39 -9.25
C PRO A 447 -26.04 2.67 -8.47
N HIS A 448 -25.88 3.82 -9.11
CA HIS A 448 -26.11 5.16 -8.54
C HIS A 448 -25.30 5.51 -7.30
N LYS A 449 -24.26 4.76 -7.01
CA LYS A 449 -23.28 5.06 -5.97
C LYS A 449 -22.04 5.65 -6.61
N GLU A 450 -21.88 6.96 -6.51
CA GLU A 450 -20.77 7.70 -7.11
C GLU A 450 -19.50 7.63 -6.25
N SER A 451 -19.66 7.67 -4.93
CA SER A 451 -18.56 7.62 -3.98
C SER A 451 -18.99 7.06 -2.63
N VAL A 452 -18.02 6.76 -1.79
CA VAL A 452 -18.21 6.40 -0.39
C VAL A 452 -17.62 7.49 0.48
N VAL A 453 -18.38 7.98 1.45
CA VAL A 453 -17.85 8.87 2.48
C VAL A 453 -17.32 8.06 3.65
N VAL A 454 -16.07 8.33 4.04
CA VAL A 454 -15.42 7.71 5.20
C VAL A 454 -15.09 8.78 6.21
N ILE A 455 -15.65 8.69 7.40
CA ILE A 455 -15.39 9.62 8.49
C ILE A 455 -14.69 8.85 9.61
N ASP A 456 -13.41 9.19 9.84
CA ASP A 456 -12.55 8.51 10.81
C ASP A 456 -12.26 9.43 12.00
N PHE A 457 -12.69 9.02 13.20
CA PHE A 457 -12.54 9.77 14.42
C PHE A 457 -11.21 9.46 15.10
N ILE A 458 -10.23 10.34 14.91
CA ILE A 458 -8.84 10.16 15.30
C ILE A 458 -8.60 10.67 16.72
N GLY A 459 -8.44 9.73 17.65
CA GLY A 459 -8.07 10.01 19.05
C GLY A 459 -6.55 10.18 19.25
N ASN A 460 -6.11 10.26 20.52
CA ASN A 460 -4.69 10.29 20.88
C ASN A 460 -4.12 8.87 20.97
N TYR A 461 -3.99 8.19 19.82
CA TYR A 461 -3.48 6.81 19.76
C TYR A 461 -2.05 6.77 19.23
N ASN A 462 -1.22 5.93 19.81
CA ASN A 462 0.17 5.72 19.35
C ASN A 462 0.22 5.06 17.96
N ASN A 463 -0.88 4.44 17.53
CA ASN A 463 -0.98 3.71 16.27
C ASN A 463 -1.52 4.56 15.11
N ASN A 464 -1.79 5.85 15.31
CA ASN A 464 -2.33 6.72 14.25
C ASN A 464 -1.44 6.78 12.99
N TYR A 465 -0.14 6.48 13.11
CA TYR A 465 0.76 6.36 11.97
C TYR A 465 0.37 5.24 11.00
N LEU A 466 -0.46 4.28 11.42
CA LEU A 466 -0.98 3.22 10.56
C LEU A 466 -2.02 3.72 9.56
N ILE A 467 -2.69 4.84 9.82
CA ILE A 467 -3.69 5.44 8.94
C ILE A 467 -3.06 5.83 7.58
N PRO A 468 -2.01 6.67 7.52
CA PRO A 468 -1.34 6.94 6.26
C PRO A 468 -0.71 5.70 5.63
N VAL A 469 -0.23 4.74 6.43
CA VAL A 469 0.27 3.45 5.91
C VAL A 469 -0.85 2.66 5.20
N ALA A 470 -2.04 2.62 5.76
CA ALA A 470 -3.18 1.93 5.17
C ALA A 470 -3.71 2.62 3.90
N LEU A 471 -3.76 3.96 3.90
CA LEU A 471 -4.27 4.75 2.78
C LEU A 471 -3.28 4.83 1.61
N TYR A 472 -2.00 5.04 1.89
CA TYR A 472 -0.98 5.34 0.87
C TYR A 472 0.04 4.21 0.66
N GLY A 473 -0.11 3.09 1.35
CA GLY A 473 0.85 1.99 1.38
C GLY A 473 1.95 2.16 2.43
N ASN A 474 2.61 1.05 2.73
CA ASN A 474 3.72 1.05 3.67
C ASN A 474 4.95 1.69 3.00
N THR A 475 5.39 2.81 3.52
CA THR A 475 6.50 3.57 2.93
C THR A 475 7.86 3.30 3.59
N GLY A 476 7.89 2.53 4.69
CA GLY A 476 9.12 2.24 5.44
C GLY A 476 9.90 3.47 5.95
N ASP A 477 9.51 4.68 5.52
CA ASP A 477 10.16 5.95 5.78
C ASP A 477 9.18 6.98 6.37
N ARG A 478 9.58 7.57 7.51
CA ARG A 478 8.83 8.62 8.20
C ARG A 478 8.57 9.85 7.34
N ASP A 479 9.60 10.32 6.64
CA ASP A 479 9.52 11.55 5.87
C ASP A 479 8.59 11.37 4.65
N ARG A 480 8.58 10.16 4.07
CA ARG A 480 7.63 9.79 2.99
C ARG A 480 6.19 9.66 3.52
N ALA A 481 6.01 9.10 4.70
CA ALA A 481 4.69 9.05 5.35
C ALA A 481 4.16 10.46 5.67
N ARG A 482 5.03 11.39 6.10
CA ARG A 482 4.67 12.82 6.27
C ARG A 482 4.28 13.51 4.97
N LYS A 483 5.00 13.24 3.87
CA LYS A 483 4.65 13.76 2.54
C LYS A 483 3.31 13.20 2.06
N ASN A 484 3.08 11.92 2.28
CA ASN A 484 1.82 11.30 1.93
C ASN A 484 0.63 11.95 2.64
N LEU A 485 0.79 12.41 3.89
CA LEU A 485 -0.24 13.20 4.59
C LEU A 485 -0.53 14.59 3.96
N GLN A 486 0.32 15.04 3.04
CA GLN A 486 0.06 16.25 2.24
C GLN A 486 -0.67 15.94 0.94
N ARG A 487 -0.68 14.67 0.51
CA ARG A 487 -1.44 14.22 -0.68
C ARG A 487 -2.93 14.26 -0.34
N LYS A 488 -3.71 14.86 -1.23
CA LYS A 488 -5.16 15.05 -1.05
C LYS A 488 -6.00 14.07 -1.86
N SER A 489 -5.35 13.22 -2.66
CA SER A 489 -6.05 12.28 -3.53
C SER A 489 -5.29 10.98 -3.77
N ILE A 490 -6.02 9.91 -4.03
CA ILE A 490 -5.55 8.62 -4.54
C ILE A 490 -6.52 8.22 -5.66
N GLY A 491 -6.04 8.17 -6.91
CA GLY A 491 -6.93 8.04 -8.05
C GLY A 491 -8.03 9.12 -8.02
N LEU A 492 -9.28 8.73 -8.10
CA LEU A 492 -10.45 9.62 -7.99
C LEU A 492 -10.90 9.87 -6.55
N SER A 493 -10.25 9.29 -5.56
CA SER A 493 -10.61 9.43 -4.14
C SER A 493 -9.95 10.66 -3.53
N SER A 494 -10.65 11.37 -2.63
CA SER A 494 -10.11 12.51 -1.89
C SER A 494 -9.82 12.15 -0.44
N ILE A 495 -8.77 12.78 0.13
CA ILE A 495 -8.36 12.57 1.52
C ILE A 495 -8.15 13.93 2.19
N SER A 496 -8.84 14.14 3.29
CA SER A 496 -8.75 15.36 4.11
C SER A 496 -8.60 15.02 5.58
N PHE A 497 -7.78 15.79 6.28
CA PHE A 497 -7.63 15.69 7.72
C PHE A 497 -7.88 17.04 8.35
N ASP A 498 -8.63 17.09 9.44
CA ASP A 498 -8.70 18.31 10.24
C ASP A 498 -7.32 18.62 10.89
N PRO A 499 -7.06 19.88 11.28
CA PRO A 499 -5.76 20.26 11.83
C PRO A 499 -5.35 19.44 13.05
N ILE A 500 -6.29 19.16 13.96
CA ILE A 500 -6.04 18.42 15.21
C ILE A 500 -5.77 16.94 14.91
N ALA A 501 -6.58 16.32 14.04
CA ALA A 501 -6.35 14.93 13.61
C ALA A 501 -4.99 14.78 12.93
N LYS A 502 -4.63 15.71 12.06
CA LYS A 502 -3.33 15.74 11.39
C LYS A 502 -2.17 15.87 12.39
N GLU A 503 -2.31 16.72 13.40
CA GLU A 503 -1.32 16.87 14.47
C GLU A 503 -1.14 15.57 15.25
N ARG A 504 -2.24 14.90 15.62
CA ARG A 504 -2.22 13.61 16.31
C ARG A 504 -1.52 12.54 15.50
N ILE A 505 -1.75 12.47 14.18
CA ILE A 505 -1.04 11.55 13.29
C ILE A 505 0.45 11.90 13.21
N LEU A 506 0.80 13.17 13.04
CA LEU A 506 2.20 13.61 12.97
C LEU A 506 2.95 13.30 14.27
N LYS A 507 2.33 13.52 15.44
CA LYS A 507 2.89 13.15 16.73
C LYS A 507 3.12 11.64 16.84
N SER A 508 2.18 10.83 16.38
CA SER A 508 2.33 9.37 16.33
C SER A 508 3.47 8.94 15.39
N LEU A 509 3.59 9.58 14.22
CA LEU A 509 4.70 9.35 13.28
C LEU A 509 6.07 9.68 13.90
N ASP A 510 6.14 10.73 14.72
CA ASP A 510 7.39 11.15 15.38
C ASP A 510 7.84 10.20 16.47
N THR A 511 6.90 9.55 17.13
CA THR A 511 7.17 8.61 18.22
C THR A 511 7.34 7.17 17.72
N ALA A 512 6.86 6.84 16.52
CA ALA A 512 7.01 5.51 15.94
C ALA A 512 8.48 5.20 15.59
N ASP A 513 8.98 4.05 16.02
CA ASP A 513 10.29 3.56 15.60
C ASP A 513 10.18 2.80 14.27
N TRP A 514 10.43 3.52 13.15
CA TRP A 514 10.39 2.98 11.79
C TRP A 514 11.56 2.06 11.48
N SER A 515 12.66 2.21 12.22
CA SER A 515 13.86 1.41 12.03
C SER A 515 13.93 0.22 12.99
N ASP A 516 12.83 -0.14 13.64
CA ASP A 516 12.77 -1.29 14.53
C ASP A 516 13.14 -2.56 13.77
N MET A 517 14.15 -3.25 14.25
CA MET A 517 14.64 -4.52 13.69
C MET A 517 13.53 -5.57 13.58
N LYS A 518 12.54 -5.52 14.46
CA LYS A 518 11.39 -6.42 14.42
C LYS A 518 10.53 -6.15 13.19
N LYS A 519 10.18 -4.89 12.91
CA LYS A 519 9.39 -4.50 11.73
C LYS A 519 10.11 -4.82 10.42
N LEU A 520 11.41 -4.48 10.33
CA LEU A 520 12.21 -4.82 9.15
C LEU A 520 12.33 -6.33 8.95
N SER A 521 12.38 -7.09 10.04
CA SER A 521 12.40 -8.55 9.98
C SER A 521 11.07 -9.12 9.50
N GLU A 522 9.95 -8.54 9.88
CA GLU A 522 8.61 -8.93 9.41
C GLU A 522 8.46 -8.63 7.91
N GLN A 523 8.91 -7.46 7.43
CA GLN A 523 8.87 -7.11 6.01
C GLN A 523 9.77 -8.02 5.16
N TYR A 524 11.00 -8.28 5.61
CA TYR A 524 11.89 -9.27 4.97
C TYR A 524 11.24 -10.65 4.90
N ARG A 525 10.65 -11.11 6.02
CA ARG A 525 9.99 -12.41 6.12
C ARG A 525 8.81 -12.52 5.18
N GLN A 526 8.04 -11.45 5.00
CA GLN A 526 6.93 -11.42 4.07
C GLN A 526 7.41 -11.63 2.63
N VAL A 527 8.37 -10.82 2.16
CA VAL A 527 8.92 -10.98 0.81
C VAL A 527 9.56 -12.38 0.63
N ARG A 528 10.24 -12.89 1.66
CA ARG A 528 10.77 -14.24 1.67
C ARG A 528 9.69 -15.32 1.53
N TYR A 529 8.55 -15.11 2.17
CA TYR A 529 7.42 -16.05 2.07
C TYR A 529 6.81 -16.03 0.67
N GLU A 530 6.65 -14.86 0.08
CA GLU A 530 6.15 -14.71 -1.29
C GLU A 530 7.04 -15.44 -2.29
N LEU A 531 8.36 -15.31 -2.13
CA LEU A 531 9.34 -15.82 -3.08
C LEU A 531 9.78 -17.28 -2.84
N GLY A 532 9.65 -17.80 -1.62
CA GLY A 532 10.14 -19.12 -1.24
C GLY A 532 11.67 -19.27 -1.23
N ARG A 533 12.40 -18.16 -1.27
CA ARG A 533 13.86 -18.08 -1.31
C ARG A 533 14.37 -16.87 -0.54
N ILE A 534 15.70 -16.72 -0.44
CA ILE A 534 16.27 -15.48 0.09
C ILE A 534 15.87 -14.32 -0.82
N PRO A 535 15.17 -13.28 -0.30
CA PRO A 535 14.93 -12.06 -1.06
C PRO A 535 16.25 -11.36 -1.38
N MET A 536 16.38 -10.88 -2.61
CA MET A 536 17.46 -9.98 -2.98
C MET A 536 17.03 -8.52 -2.75
N LEU A 537 17.95 -7.57 -2.73
CA LEU A 537 17.59 -6.14 -2.57
C LEU A 537 16.67 -5.65 -3.68
N THR A 538 16.81 -6.18 -4.89
CA THR A 538 15.90 -5.90 -6.00
C THR A 538 14.50 -6.40 -5.75
N ASP A 539 14.32 -7.55 -5.10
CA ASP A 539 13.00 -8.05 -4.70
C ASP A 539 12.38 -7.13 -3.63
N ILE A 540 13.18 -6.76 -2.62
CA ILE A 540 12.76 -5.81 -1.57
C ILE A 540 12.40 -4.44 -2.18
N TYR A 541 13.16 -3.97 -3.18
CA TYR A 541 12.90 -2.73 -3.89
C TYR A 541 11.56 -2.76 -4.65
N ASN A 542 11.26 -3.86 -5.32
CA ASN A 542 10.00 -4.04 -6.02
C ASN A 542 8.81 -4.12 -5.07
N TYR A 543 9.02 -4.65 -3.86
CA TYR A 543 8.02 -4.66 -2.80
C TYR A 543 7.81 -3.25 -2.21
N ASP A 544 8.89 -2.59 -1.81
CA ASP A 544 8.90 -1.20 -1.30
C ASP A 544 10.26 -0.55 -1.57
N PRO A 545 10.33 0.43 -2.51
CA PRO A 545 11.59 1.09 -2.87
C PRO A 545 12.32 1.80 -1.72
N SER A 546 11.64 2.09 -0.60
CA SER A 546 12.25 2.76 0.56
C SER A 546 13.01 1.81 1.49
N LEU A 547 12.76 0.51 1.40
CA LEU A 547 13.31 -0.48 2.34
C LEU A 547 14.76 -0.90 2.09
N PRO A 548 15.27 -1.06 0.85
CA PRO A 548 16.58 -1.63 0.60
C PRO A 548 17.71 -0.96 1.38
N TYR A 549 17.75 0.36 1.35
CA TYR A 549 18.77 1.12 2.09
C TYR A 549 18.59 0.97 3.60
N THR A 550 17.35 1.06 4.11
CA THR A 550 17.05 0.94 5.54
C THR A 550 17.45 -0.44 6.07
N ILE A 551 17.14 -1.51 5.35
CA ILE A 551 17.50 -2.88 5.72
C ILE A 551 19.02 -3.07 5.66
N ALA A 552 19.68 -2.67 4.57
CA ALA A 552 21.11 -2.83 4.39
C ALA A 552 21.94 -2.02 5.43
N SER A 553 21.48 -0.81 5.77
CA SER A 553 22.15 0.07 6.73
C SER A 553 21.97 -0.35 8.20
N LYS A 554 21.04 -1.27 8.48
CA LYS A 554 20.77 -1.74 9.86
C LYS A 554 21.84 -2.66 10.40
N ARG A 555 22.63 -3.24 9.53
CA ARG A 555 23.81 -4.06 9.80
C ARG A 555 25.02 -3.53 9.03
N SER A 556 26.09 -4.30 8.94
CA SER A 556 27.27 -3.95 8.12
C SER A 556 26.87 -3.77 6.65
N ASN A 557 26.08 -4.68 6.12
CA ASN A 557 25.55 -4.70 4.77
C ASN A 557 24.32 -5.62 4.69
N TYR A 558 23.73 -5.80 3.51
CA TYR A 558 22.55 -6.62 3.33
C TYR A 558 22.80 -8.12 3.56
N LEU A 559 23.97 -8.66 3.18
CA LEU A 559 24.29 -10.07 3.44
C LEU A 559 24.36 -10.37 4.95
N ASP A 560 24.95 -9.48 5.75
CA ASP A 560 24.96 -9.62 7.21
C ASP A 560 23.55 -9.59 7.80
N PHE A 561 22.66 -8.72 7.26
CA PHE A 561 21.25 -8.72 7.64
C PHE A 561 20.58 -10.07 7.33
N VAL A 562 20.72 -10.57 6.09
CA VAL A 562 20.14 -11.86 5.65
C VAL A 562 20.61 -12.99 6.56
N ARG A 563 21.91 -13.14 6.78
CA ARG A 563 22.46 -14.19 7.67
C ARG A 563 21.87 -14.12 9.07
N SER A 564 21.74 -12.92 9.60
CA SER A 564 21.12 -12.72 10.91
C SER A 564 19.64 -13.16 10.94
N ARG A 565 18.90 -12.96 9.84
CA ARG A 565 17.49 -13.34 9.76
C ARG A 565 17.32 -14.83 9.55
N GLU A 566 18.03 -15.44 8.61
CA GLU A 566 17.97 -16.88 8.37
C GLU A 566 18.32 -17.66 9.65
N LYS A 567 19.38 -17.27 10.34
CA LYS A 567 19.75 -17.85 11.65
C LYS A 567 18.69 -17.68 12.73
N SER A 568 17.93 -16.59 12.71
CA SER A 568 16.84 -16.34 13.66
C SER A 568 15.60 -17.19 13.35
N LEU A 569 15.28 -17.39 12.06
CA LEU A 569 14.15 -18.21 11.61
C LEU A 569 14.33 -19.68 12.00
N GLY A 570 15.52 -20.24 11.81
CA GLY A 570 15.83 -21.61 12.21
C GLY A 570 15.76 -21.89 13.71
N LYS A 571 15.86 -20.84 14.56
CA LYS A 571 15.75 -20.95 16.02
C LYS A 571 14.36 -20.63 16.57
N GLY A 572 13.42 -20.19 15.73
CA GLY A 572 12.08 -19.81 16.12
C GLY A 572 11.26 -21.01 16.63
N LYS A 573 10.13 -20.72 17.32
CA LYS A 573 9.22 -21.76 17.86
C LYS A 573 8.66 -22.70 16.78
N HIS A 574 8.62 -22.27 15.52
CA HIS A 574 8.07 -23.01 14.38
C HIS A 574 9.13 -23.71 13.52
N HIS A 575 10.45 -23.63 13.86
CA HIS A 575 11.56 -24.25 13.12
C HIS A 575 11.37 -24.14 11.60
N GLU A 576 11.30 -22.87 11.10
CA GLU A 576 11.18 -22.62 9.68
C GLU A 576 12.40 -23.15 8.92
N ALA A 577 12.20 -23.65 7.70
CA ALA A 577 13.30 -23.99 6.82
C ALA A 577 14.17 -22.74 6.57
N THR A 578 15.49 -22.91 6.66
CA THR A 578 16.45 -21.83 6.44
C THR A 578 17.23 -22.08 5.16
N PHE A 579 17.70 -21.02 4.54
CA PHE A 579 18.57 -21.08 3.37
C PHE A 579 20.02 -20.69 3.72
N GLU A 580 20.41 -20.83 5.00
CA GLU A 580 21.73 -20.45 5.49
C GLU A 580 22.85 -21.23 4.79
N ASP A 581 22.60 -22.48 4.42
CA ASP A 581 23.47 -23.37 3.67
C ASP A 581 23.73 -22.97 2.22
N GLN A 582 22.90 -22.10 1.64
CA GLN A 582 23.11 -21.51 0.32
C GLN A 582 24.14 -20.36 0.34
N LEU A 583 24.52 -19.86 1.54
CA LEU A 583 25.37 -18.70 1.71
C LEU A 583 26.81 -19.11 2.01
N GLU A 584 27.70 -19.00 1.03
CA GLU A 584 29.13 -19.18 1.23
C GLU A 584 29.70 -18.15 2.21
N PRO A 585 30.69 -18.51 3.02
CA PRO A 585 31.37 -17.57 3.88
C PRO A 585 32.09 -16.47 3.08
N VAL A 586 32.11 -15.24 3.61
CA VAL A 586 32.83 -14.10 3.03
C VAL A 586 33.99 -13.73 3.93
N THR A 587 35.07 -13.24 3.33
CA THR A 587 36.23 -12.70 4.04
C THR A 587 35.95 -11.30 4.58
N ASP A 588 36.77 -10.83 5.51
CA ASP A 588 36.65 -9.44 6.05
C ASP A 588 36.77 -8.37 4.96
N VAL A 589 37.55 -8.63 3.91
CA VAL A 589 37.70 -7.72 2.76
C VAL A 589 36.42 -7.69 1.92
N GLU A 590 35.83 -8.83 1.64
CA GLU A 590 34.55 -8.94 0.91
C GLU A 590 33.41 -8.29 1.69
N ASP A 591 33.33 -8.51 3.00
CA ASP A 591 32.33 -7.86 3.85
C ASP A 591 32.50 -6.31 3.85
N ALA A 592 33.73 -5.83 3.91
CA ALA A 592 34.02 -4.41 3.85
C ALA A 592 33.69 -3.78 2.49
N ILE A 593 33.88 -4.50 1.36
CA ILE A 593 33.46 -4.05 0.02
C ILE A 593 31.93 -4.01 -0.05
N LEU A 594 31.20 -5.03 0.44
CA LEU A 594 29.75 -5.00 0.51
C LEU A 594 29.23 -3.85 1.35
N LYS A 595 29.92 -3.51 2.44
CA LYS A 595 29.62 -2.34 3.26
C LYS A 595 29.79 -1.03 2.48
N MET A 596 30.88 -0.88 1.74
CA MET A 596 31.10 0.28 0.87
C MET A 596 29.97 0.39 -0.18
N ALA A 597 29.61 -0.74 -0.81
CA ALA A 597 28.53 -0.77 -1.79
C ALA A 597 27.17 -0.37 -1.18
N ALA A 598 26.86 -0.86 0.03
CA ALA A 598 25.64 -0.49 0.74
C ALA A 598 25.58 1.01 1.12
N GLU A 599 26.72 1.61 1.51
CA GLU A 599 26.78 3.00 1.93
C GLU A 599 26.86 3.98 0.75
N LEU A 600 27.55 3.65 -0.34
CA LEU A 600 27.87 4.59 -1.42
C LEU A 600 27.16 4.29 -2.75
N LEU A 601 26.92 3.02 -3.08
CA LEU A 601 26.32 2.63 -4.35
C LEU A 601 24.79 2.41 -4.24
N LEU A 602 24.36 1.73 -3.19
CA LEU A 602 22.94 1.44 -2.96
C LEU A 602 22.03 2.68 -2.94
N PRO A 603 22.41 3.81 -2.31
CA PRO A 603 21.59 5.02 -2.34
C PRO A 603 21.34 5.57 -3.74
N GLY A 604 22.19 5.24 -4.71
CA GLY A 604 22.04 5.66 -6.10
C GLY A 604 22.11 7.19 -6.31
N LEU A 605 22.93 7.91 -5.52
CA LEU A 605 22.98 9.37 -5.53
C LEU A 605 23.59 9.93 -6.82
N ARG A 606 24.51 9.20 -7.45
CA ARG A 606 25.16 9.56 -8.70
C ARG A 606 25.28 8.34 -9.60
N PRO A 607 24.96 8.45 -10.91
CA PRO A 607 24.99 7.30 -11.83
C PRO A 607 26.39 6.83 -12.22
N HIS A 608 27.42 7.68 -12.11
CA HIS A 608 28.75 7.44 -12.67
C HIS A 608 29.39 6.15 -12.14
N GLU A 609 29.54 5.99 -10.83
CA GLU A 609 30.11 4.80 -10.22
C GLU A 609 29.31 3.55 -10.59
N LEU A 610 27.99 3.68 -10.63
CA LEU A 610 27.06 2.58 -10.91
C LEU A 610 27.22 2.09 -12.35
N VAL A 611 27.19 3.01 -13.32
CA VAL A 611 27.33 2.67 -14.75
C VAL A 611 28.73 2.15 -15.06
N ILE A 612 29.79 2.78 -14.54
CA ILE A 612 31.16 2.33 -14.72
C ILE A 612 31.33 0.89 -14.25
N LEU A 613 30.86 0.57 -13.03
CA LEU A 613 30.93 -0.81 -12.51
C LEU A 613 30.05 -1.77 -13.30
N ALA A 614 28.84 -1.35 -13.71
CA ALA A 614 27.95 -2.19 -14.51
C ALA A 614 28.61 -2.57 -15.84
N GLN A 615 29.26 -1.63 -16.51
CA GLN A 615 29.99 -1.87 -17.78
C GLN A 615 31.21 -2.77 -17.58
N LEU A 616 32.01 -2.55 -16.54
CA LEU A 616 33.22 -3.33 -16.29
C LEU A 616 32.94 -4.74 -15.75
N CYS A 617 31.87 -4.92 -14.96
CA CYS A 617 31.57 -6.19 -14.34
C CYS A 617 30.81 -7.16 -15.27
N HIS A 618 30.05 -6.68 -16.24
CA HIS A 618 29.22 -7.53 -17.12
C HIS A 618 28.46 -8.64 -16.38
N PHE A 619 27.75 -8.29 -15.30
CA PHE A 619 27.04 -9.28 -14.50
C PHE A 619 25.91 -9.95 -15.29
N VAL A 620 25.94 -11.27 -15.34
CA VAL A 620 24.82 -12.10 -15.78
C VAL A 620 23.76 -12.20 -14.68
N SER A 621 22.52 -12.51 -15.06
CA SER A 621 21.48 -12.78 -14.07
C SER A 621 21.77 -14.13 -13.41
N GLU A 622 22.18 -14.13 -12.15
CA GLU A 622 22.48 -15.31 -11.35
C GLU A 622 21.74 -15.20 -10.02
N ARG A 623 21.15 -16.30 -9.55
CA ARG A 623 20.45 -16.40 -8.28
C ARG A 623 21.12 -17.40 -7.35
N LEU A 624 20.89 -17.26 -6.04
CA LEU A 624 21.43 -18.20 -5.04
C LEU A 624 20.86 -19.61 -5.18
N ASP A 625 19.60 -19.73 -5.62
CA ASP A 625 18.86 -20.98 -5.83
C ASP A 625 19.06 -21.62 -7.20
N ASP A 626 19.92 -21.06 -8.07
CA ASP A 626 20.27 -21.69 -9.34
C ASP A 626 21.02 -23.01 -9.10
N ASP A 627 20.56 -24.10 -9.68
CA ASP A 627 21.16 -25.44 -9.55
C ASP A 627 22.58 -25.51 -10.15
N VAL A 628 22.82 -24.73 -11.20
CA VAL A 628 24.13 -24.65 -11.88
C VAL A 628 24.63 -23.21 -11.80
N PRO A 629 25.68 -22.94 -11.00
CA PRO A 629 26.27 -21.62 -10.94
C PRO A 629 26.82 -21.19 -12.30
N GLN A 630 26.49 -19.96 -12.71
CA GLN A 630 27.02 -19.41 -13.96
C GLN A 630 28.51 -19.05 -13.80
N HIS A 631 29.32 -19.41 -14.81
CA HIS A 631 30.73 -19.01 -14.81
C HIS A 631 30.82 -17.51 -15.12
N TRP A 632 31.40 -16.76 -14.20
CA TRP A 632 31.66 -15.34 -14.38
C TRP A 632 33.16 -15.10 -14.69
N SER A 633 33.44 -14.20 -15.61
CA SER A 633 34.81 -13.74 -15.90
C SER A 633 34.83 -12.23 -16.07
N ALA A 634 35.91 -11.58 -15.66
CA ALA A 634 36.08 -10.14 -15.81
C ALA A 634 36.03 -9.73 -17.29
N GLY A 635 35.40 -8.60 -17.56
CA GLY A 635 35.40 -7.96 -18.86
C GLY A 635 36.79 -7.44 -19.28
N SER A 636 36.90 -7.03 -20.54
CA SER A 636 38.06 -6.32 -21.04
C SER A 636 38.11 -4.89 -20.50
N SER A 637 39.25 -4.20 -20.66
CA SER A 637 39.34 -2.77 -20.36
C SER A 637 38.46 -1.95 -21.31
N ILE A 638 37.87 -0.87 -20.78
CA ILE A 638 36.95 0.03 -21.50
C ILE A 638 37.56 1.45 -21.47
N GLY A 639 37.48 2.15 -22.60
CA GLY A 639 37.95 3.51 -22.74
C GLY A 639 37.09 4.55 -22.04
N ARG A 640 37.68 5.69 -21.66
CA ARG A 640 36.98 6.79 -20.96
C ARG A 640 35.77 7.27 -21.75
N SER A 641 35.95 7.54 -23.05
CA SER A 641 34.87 8.00 -23.94
C SER A 641 33.70 7.04 -23.98
N GLU A 642 33.94 5.75 -24.07
CA GLU A 642 32.92 4.71 -24.10
C GLU A 642 32.14 4.66 -22.78
N LEU A 643 32.80 4.77 -21.63
CA LEU A 643 32.15 4.84 -20.33
C LEU A 643 31.31 6.12 -20.16
N LEU A 644 31.79 7.28 -20.63
CA LEU A 644 31.03 8.53 -20.62
C LEU A 644 29.78 8.44 -21.51
N ASP A 645 29.90 7.82 -22.68
CA ASP A 645 28.76 7.61 -23.58
C ASP A 645 27.75 6.64 -22.99
N ALA A 646 28.19 5.60 -22.28
CA ALA A 646 27.30 4.73 -21.54
C ALA A 646 26.52 5.47 -20.44
N ILE A 647 27.20 6.34 -19.69
CA ILE A 647 26.55 7.19 -18.66
C ILE A 647 25.50 8.10 -19.29
N ARG A 648 25.83 8.81 -20.38
CA ARG A 648 24.92 9.72 -21.09
C ARG A 648 23.74 8.98 -21.71
N THR A 649 23.97 7.77 -22.22
CA THR A 649 22.92 6.94 -22.81
C THR A 649 21.90 6.47 -21.76
N GLU A 650 22.38 6.01 -20.62
CA GLU A 650 21.52 5.47 -19.58
C GLU A 650 20.89 6.56 -18.71
N PHE A 651 21.62 7.67 -18.50
CA PHE A 651 21.17 8.83 -17.72
C PHE A 651 21.41 10.14 -18.50
N PRO A 652 20.52 10.47 -19.47
CA PRO A 652 20.72 11.65 -20.34
C PRO A 652 20.80 13.00 -19.58
N LEU A 653 20.26 13.05 -18.39
CA LEU A 653 20.23 14.24 -17.52
C LEU A 653 21.42 14.30 -16.54
N ALA A 654 22.29 13.29 -16.53
CA ALA A 654 23.46 13.28 -15.66
C ALA A 654 24.52 14.30 -16.15
N ASP A 655 25.25 14.88 -15.19
CA ASP A 655 26.40 15.72 -15.51
C ASP A 655 27.54 14.89 -16.12
N GLY A 656 27.71 15.00 -17.43
CA GLY A 656 28.78 14.30 -18.18
C GLY A 656 30.13 15.01 -18.16
N SER A 657 30.38 15.85 -17.15
CA SER A 657 31.68 16.57 -17.05
C SER A 657 32.81 15.64 -16.66
N ASP A 658 34.04 16.01 -17.10
CA ASP A 658 35.25 15.31 -16.72
C ASP A 658 35.48 15.29 -15.20
N ALA A 659 35.05 16.33 -14.49
CA ALA A 659 35.17 16.45 -13.04
C ALA A 659 34.33 15.38 -12.32
N GLN A 660 33.09 15.14 -12.77
CA GLN A 660 32.21 14.11 -12.21
C GLN A 660 32.75 12.71 -12.49
N PHE A 661 33.22 12.49 -13.71
CA PHE A 661 33.79 11.19 -14.10
C PHE A 661 35.06 10.89 -13.26
N ASP A 662 36.01 11.85 -13.17
CA ASP A 662 37.24 11.66 -12.39
C ASP A 662 36.98 11.48 -10.90
N SER A 663 35.98 12.20 -10.37
CA SER A 663 35.52 11.99 -8.98
C SER A 663 34.96 10.57 -8.78
N ALA A 664 34.18 10.04 -9.73
CA ALA A 664 33.68 8.69 -9.64
C ALA A 664 34.82 7.64 -9.71
N ILE A 665 35.77 7.81 -10.60
CA ILE A 665 36.96 6.97 -10.66
C ILE A 665 37.71 7.00 -9.34
N SER A 666 37.89 8.19 -8.73
CA SER A 666 38.61 8.32 -7.45
C SER A 666 37.90 7.57 -6.28
N VAL A 667 36.60 7.42 -6.33
CA VAL A 667 35.84 6.57 -5.40
C VAL A 667 36.11 5.10 -5.66
N LEU A 668 36.15 4.68 -6.93
CA LEU A 668 36.30 3.28 -7.32
C LEU A 668 37.74 2.76 -7.20
N ASP A 669 38.74 3.64 -7.37
CA ASP A 669 40.16 3.32 -7.15
C ASP A 669 40.67 3.60 -5.74
N TYR A 670 39.74 4.05 -4.84
CA TYR A 670 39.95 4.38 -3.44
C TYR A 670 40.86 5.58 -3.17
N SER A 671 41.32 6.33 -4.18
CA SER A 671 42.08 7.56 -3.99
C SER A 671 41.27 8.71 -3.40
N TYR A 672 39.95 8.62 -3.43
CA TYR A 672 39.01 9.55 -2.78
C TYR A 672 39.11 9.50 -1.25
N PHE A 673 39.29 8.32 -0.67
CA PHE A 673 39.09 8.08 0.75
C PHE A 673 40.32 8.47 1.60
N THR A 674 40.05 8.92 2.82
CA THR A 674 41.09 9.02 3.87
C THR A 674 41.54 7.61 4.29
N GLY A 675 42.78 7.50 4.87
CA GLY A 675 43.32 6.22 5.32
C GLY A 675 42.37 5.41 6.23
N PRO A 676 41.68 6.01 7.22
CA PRO A 676 40.68 5.30 8.04
C PRO A 676 39.51 4.75 7.21
N ASN A 677 39.01 5.49 6.23
CA ASN A 677 37.92 5.02 5.37
C ASN A 677 38.39 3.99 4.35
N CYS A 678 39.62 4.11 3.81
CA CYS A 678 40.20 3.03 3.01
C CYS A 678 40.23 1.71 3.78
N ASN A 679 40.69 1.73 5.03
CA ASN A 679 40.71 0.52 5.86
C ASN A 679 39.33 0.00 6.21
N ARG A 680 38.38 0.91 6.49
CA ARG A 680 36.97 0.56 6.76
C ARG A 680 36.31 -0.17 5.58
N PHE A 681 36.69 0.16 4.37
CA PHE A 681 36.17 -0.45 3.13
C PHE A 681 37.09 -1.54 2.56
N GLY A 682 37.98 -2.10 3.36
CA GLY A 682 38.80 -3.25 3.02
C GLY A 682 40.10 -2.91 2.28
N ASN A 683 40.41 -1.64 2.07
CA ASN A 683 41.59 -1.15 1.37
C ASN A 683 41.87 -1.87 0.05
N GLN A 684 40.81 -2.15 -0.70
CA GLN A 684 40.83 -2.88 -1.95
C GLN A 684 40.14 -2.10 -3.06
N PRO A 685 40.93 -1.40 -3.92
CA PRO A 685 40.38 -0.75 -5.10
C PRO A 685 39.57 -1.71 -5.98
N LEU A 686 38.45 -1.22 -6.51
CA LEU A 686 37.60 -1.98 -7.42
C LEU A 686 38.06 -1.83 -8.87
N VAL A 687 38.55 -0.63 -9.24
CA VAL A 687 38.95 -0.26 -10.61
C VAL A 687 40.41 0.17 -10.60
N GLU A 688 41.12 -0.10 -11.68
CA GLU A 688 42.44 0.42 -11.95
C GLU A 688 42.51 1.11 -13.32
N THR A 689 43.29 2.18 -13.38
CA THR A 689 43.52 2.98 -14.59
C THR A 689 44.71 2.41 -15.35
N LEU A 690 44.52 2.19 -16.65
CA LEU A 690 45.60 1.77 -17.54
C LEU A 690 46.16 2.98 -18.25
N ASN A 691 47.43 3.37 -17.93
CA ASN A 691 48.09 4.46 -18.62
C ASN A 691 48.47 4.00 -20.03
N SER A 692 48.02 4.75 -21.01
CA SER A 692 48.46 4.52 -22.38
C SER A 692 49.88 5.03 -22.59
N THR A 693 50.73 4.22 -23.17
CA THR A 693 52.11 4.58 -23.49
C THR A 693 52.27 5.38 -24.82
N GLY A 694 51.19 5.99 -25.32
CA GLY A 694 51.17 6.68 -26.61
C GLY A 694 50.45 8.06 -26.55
N THR A 695 51.00 9.05 -27.21
CA THR A 695 50.38 10.36 -27.45
C THR A 695 49.10 10.22 -28.28
N GLY A 696 47.93 10.33 -27.61
CA GLY A 696 46.62 10.40 -28.26
C GLY A 696 45.67 9.22 -28.06
N SER A 697 46.01 8.26 -27.22
CA SER A 697 45.08 7.18 -26.89
C SER A 697 44.21 7.52 -25.66
N ASP A 698 42.93 7.20 -25.73
CA ASP A 698 41.96 7.35 -24.65
C ASP A 698 42.39 6.54 -23.42
N THR A 699 42.30 7.10 -22.21
CA THR A 699 42.59 6.39 -20.96
C THR A 699 41.61 5.24 -20.78
N ALA A 700 42.11 4.03 -20.51
CA ALA A 700 41.29 2.86 -20.31
C ALA A 700 41.22 2.47 -18.83
N TYR A 701 40.09 1.85 -18.45
CA TYR A 701 39.81 1.36 -17.11
C TYR A 701 39.46 -0.12 -17.13
N ARG A 702 39.83 -0.84 -16.10
CA ARG A 702 39.42 -2.24 -15.88
C ARG A 702 39.19 -2.52 -14.41
N LEU A 703 38.58 -3.65 -14.10
CA LEU A 703 38.54 -4.14 -12.71
C LEU A 703 39.96 -4.43 -12.23
N SER A 704 40.25 -4.09 -10.97
CA SER A 704 41.53 -4.50 -10.37
C SER A 704 41.60 -6.02 -10.32
N SER A 705 42.79 -6.58 -10.52
CA SER A 705 42.98 -8.04 -10.60
C SER A 705 42.44 -8.77 -9.38
N ARG A 706 42.71 -8.23 -8.19
CA ARG A 706 42.21 -8.86 -6.92
C ARG A 706 40.70 -8.79 -6.77
N PHE A 707 40.05 -7.69 -7.19
CA PHE A 707 38.60 -7.58 -7.14
C PHE A 707 37.94 -8.52 -8.16
N ALA A 708 38.54 -8.65 -9.34
CA ALA A 708 38.11 -9.61 -10.35
C ALA A 708 38.20 -11.07 -9.85
N ASP A 709 39.31 -11.41 -9.13
CA ASP A 709 39.47 -12.72 -8.51
C ASP A 709 38.41 -12.99 -7.43
N ILE A 710 38.09 -12.00 -6.60
CA ILE A 710 37.02 -12.11 -5.59
C ILE A 710 35.67 -12.40 -6.26
N LEU A 711 35.31 -11.63 -7.31
CA LEU A 711 34.06 -11.86 -8.06
C LEU A 711 34.03 -13.24 -8.72
N ALA A 712 35.16 -13.76 -9.19
CA ALA A 712 35.24 -15.08 -9.82
C ALA A 712 35.13 -16.23 -8.82
N THR A 713 35.69 -16.08 -7.60
CA THR A 713 35.82 -17.17 -6.63
C THR A 713 34.68 -17.27 -5.63
N ASN A 714 34.08 -16.16 -5.21
CA ASN A 714 33.01 -16.18 -4.20
C ASN A 714 31.66 -15.84 -4.84
N ARG A 715 30.83 -16.86 -5.05
CA ARG A 715 29.50 -16.73 -5.66
C ARG A 715 28.55 -15.88 -4.82
N THR A 716 28.49 -16.10 -3.53
CA THR A 716 27.62 -15.33 -2.62
C THR A 716 27.98 -13.84 -2.65
N PHE A 717 29.27 -13.51 -2.54
CA PHE A 717 29.73 -12.13 -2.66
C PHE A 717 29.31 -11.52 -4.00
N ARG A 718 29.59 -12.21 -5.11
CA ARG A 718 29.26 -11.73 -6.46
C ARG A 718 27.77 -11.42 -6.61
N ILE A 719 26.88 -12.32 -6.17
CA ILE A 719 25.43 -12.14 -6.29
C ILE A 719 24.97 -10.93 -5.48
N PHE A 720 25.38 -10.81 -4.21
CA PHE A 720 24.98 -9.69 -3.35
C PHE A 720 25.55 -8.34 -3.80
N PHE A 721 26.77 -8.33 -4.33
CA PHE A 721 27.38 -7.12 -4.89
C PHE A 721 26.64 -6.68 -6.17
N ALA A 722 26.38 -7.60 -7.09
CA ALA A 722 25.63 -7.33 -8.32
C ALA A 722 24.21 -6.83 -8.03
N ASP A 723 23.54 -7.42 -7.06
CA ASP A 723 22.21 -7.02 -6.65
C ASP A 723 22.20 -5.63 -6.00
N THR A 724 23.18 -5.32 -5.16
CA THR A 724 23.35 -3.98 -4.58
C THR A 724 23.54 -2.94 -5.68
N LEU A 725 24.33 -3.26 -6.71
CA LEU A 725 24.56 -2.37 -7.84
C LEU A 725 23.26 -2.16 -8.67
N ARG A 726 22.53 -3.24 -9.00
CA ARG A 726 21.26 -3.15 -9.72
C ARG A 726 20.22 -2.32 -8.96
N THR A 727 20.12 -2.53 -7.65
CA THR A 727 19.19 -1.75 -6.80
C THR A 727 19.61 -0.28 -6.73
N GLY A 728 20.90 0.01 -6.64
CA GLY A 728 21.42 1.38 -6.73
C GLY A 728 21.09 2.05 -8.06
N MET A 729 21.18 1.33 -9.17
CA MET A 729 20.79 1.79 -10.50
C MET A 729 19.29 2.11 -10.56
N ALA A 730 18.44 1.24 -9.99
CA ALA A 730 16.99 1.46 -9.93
C ALA A 730 16.66 2.71 -9.10
N ASN A 731 17.25 2.85 -7.93
CA ASN A 731 17.12 4.05 -7.09
C ASN A 731 17.53 5.33 -7.85
N CYS A 732 18.64 5.27 -8.58
CA CYS A 732 19.13 6.39 -9.38
C CYS A 732 18.14 6.76 -10.49
N ARG A 733 17.62 5.79 -11.25
CA ARG A 733 16.62 6.01 -12.30
C ARG A 733 15.35 6.67 -11.76
N ASP A 734 14.85 6.22 -10.62
CA ASP A 734 13.65 6.79 -10.00
C ASP A 734 13.89 8.24 -9.57
N MET A 735 15.05 8.53 -8.99
CA MET A 735 15.43 9.90 -8.64
C MET A 735 15.45 10.84 -9.87
N PHE A 736 16.05 10.39 -10.99
CA PHE A 736 16.10 11.17 -12.22
C PHE A 736 14.71 11.37 -12.82
N ARG A 737 13.86 10.34 -12.78
CA ARG A 737 12.45 10.41 -13.22
C ARG A 737 11.63 11.40 -12.40
N GLU A 738 11.76 11.36 -11.07
CA GLU A 738 11.07 12.30 -10.18
C GLU A 738 11.53 13.74 -10.41
N ALA A 739 12.84 13.97 -10.58
CA ALA A 739 13.39 15.27 -10.83
C ALA A 739 12.93 15.84 -12.19
N ALA A 740 12.90 15.01 -13.24
CA ALA A 740 12.39 15.38 -14.55
C ALA A 740 10.89 15.74 -14.51
N ALA A 741 10.09 14.95 -13.82
CA ALA A 741 8.65 15.19 -13.67
C ALA A 741 8.34 16.52 -12.94
N ARG A 742 9.22 16.94 -12.02
CA ARG A 742 9.08 18.21 -11.29
C ARG A 742 9.72 19.41 -11.98
N GLN A 743 10.31 19.24 -13.16
CA GLN A 743 11.12 20.27 -13.85
C GLN A 743 12.24 20.86 -12.97
N GLN A 744 12.74 20.07 -12.03
CA GLN A 744 13.82 20.44 -11.08
C GLN A 744 15.19 19.94 -11.57
N VAL A 745 15.37 19.87 -12.87
CA VAL A 745 16.63 19.46 -13.48
C VAL A 745 17.50 20.69 -13.64
N PHE A 746 18.52 20.80 -12.81
CA PHE A 746 19.59 21.78 -12.91
C PHE A 746 20.88 21.06 -13.36
N ASP A 747 21.87 21.79 -13.83
CA ASP A 747 23.17 21.25 -14.28
C ASP A 747 23.86 20.36 -13.23
N HIS A 748 23.52 20.56 -11.96
CA HIS A 748 23.93 19.70 -10.86
C HIS A 748 22.68 19.28 -10.07
N MET A 749 22.24 18.03 -10.25
CA MET A 749 21.03 17.57 -9.61
C MET A 749 21.23 17.29 -8.13
N PHE A 750 20.67 18.16 -7.29
CA PHE A 750 20.51 17.93 -5.87
C PHE A 750 19.05 17.71 -5.57
N LEU A 751 18.71 16.51 -5.08
CA LEU A 751 17.36 16.23 -4.61
C LEU A 751 17.20 16.83 -3.22
N TYR A 752 16.49 17.92 -3.13
CA TYR A 752 16.28 18.69 -1.90
C TYR A 752 15.63 17.93 -0.74
N GLU A 753 15.13 16.75 -0.99
CA GLU A 753 14.29 16.03 -0.04
C GLU A 753 14.98 14.87 0.68
N ARG A 754 16.25 14.60 0.38
CA ARG A 754 17.05 13.59 1.11
C ARG A 754 18.01 14.24 2.08
N LYS A 755 18.29 13.58 3.20
CA LYS A 755 19.39 13.95 4.08
C LYS A 755 20.70 13.46 3.46
N TYR A 756 21.48 14.40 2.97
CA TYR A 756 22.84 14.13 2.48
C TYR A 756 23.85 14.30 3.61
N SER A 757 24.82 13.39 3.70
CA SER A 757 26.03 13.64 4.49
C SER A 757 26.91 14.67 3.80
N MET A 758 27.82 15.29 4.54
CA MET A 758 28.81 16.20 3.97
C MET A 758 29.63 15.51 2.87
N ALA A 759 30.01 14.25 3.11
CA ALA A 759 30.78 13.46 2.14
C ALA A 759 29.98 13.21 0.84
N ASP A 760 28.67 13.01 0.93
CA ASP A 760 27.80 12.86 -0.24
C ASP A 760 27.76 14.15 -1.08
N VAL A 761 27.61 15.30 -0.42
CA VAL A 761 27.62 16.60 -1.12
C VAL A 761 28.95 16.84 -1.82
N MET A 762 30.07 16.58 -1.16
CA MET A 762 31.40 16.73 -1.76
C MET A 762 31.56 15.86 -3.01
N ARG A 763 31.12 14.61 -2.92
CA ARG A 763 31.12 13.66 -4.04
C ARG A 763 30.23 14.13 -5.20
N LEU A 764 29.03 14.62 -4.87
CA LEU A 764 28.09 15.17 -5.88
C LEU A 764 28.62 16.45 -6.55
N CYS A 765 29.44 17.24 -5.86
CA CYS A 765 30.15 18.38 -6.44
C CYS A 765 31.39 17.99 -7.29
N GLY A 766 31.67 16.71 -7.48
CA GLY A 766 32.79 16.23 -8.29
C GLY A 766 34.16 16.31 -7.60
N TRP A 767 34.20 16.38 -6.27
CA TRP A 767 35.48 16.39 -5.56
C TRP A 767 36.16 15.02 -5.67
N LYS A 768 37.48 15.05 -5.78
CA LYS A 768 38.33 13.87 -5.97
C LYS A 768 38.90 13.31 -4.67
N LYS A 769 38.75 14.02 -3.56
CA LYS A 769 39.24 13.62 -2.25
C LYS A 769 38.22 13.94 -1.16
N GLU A 770 38.13 13.06 -0.19
CA GLU A 770 37.32 13.24 0.99
C GLU A 770 37.95 14.28 1.93
N ASN A 771 37.48 15.52 1.83
CA ASN A 771 37.90 16.57 2.73
C ASN A 771 36.86 16.70 3.84
N THR A 772 37.21 16.28 5.07
CA THR A 772 36.38 16.45 6.24
C THR A 772 36.62 17.82 6.84
N PRO A 773 35.66 18.80 6.78
CA PRO A 773 35.88 20.09 7.46
C PRO A 773 35.90 19.90 8.94
N GLN A 774 36.97 20.37 9.60
CA GLN A 774 37.10 20.35 11.04
C GLN A 774 36.22 21.37 11.77
N ASN A 775 35.60 22.33 11.07
CA ASN A 775 34.70 23.34 11.62
C ASN A 775 33.56 23.74 10.62
N VAL A 776 32.36 23.70 11.10
CA VAL A 776 31.11 24.03 10.36
C VAL A 776 30.99 25.53 9.98
N GLY A 777 31.92 26.36 10.32
CA GLY A 777 31.92 27.81 10.08
C GLY A 777 32.85 28.31 8.99
N GLY A 778 33.52 27.45 8.24
CA GLY A 778 34.45 27.84 7.19
C GLY A 778 33.91 27.56 5.79
N TYR A 779 34.14 28.48 4.87
CA TYR A 779 33.90 28.26 3.45
C TYR A 779 34.97 27.28 2.92
N LEU A 780 34.49 26.16 2.36
CA LEU A 780 35.35 25.15 1.73
C LEU A 780 35.30 25.36 0.21
N LEU A 781 36.39 25.80 -0.35
CA LEU A 781 36.58 25.88 -1.79
C LEU A 781 37.50 24.72 -2.21
N ASP A 782 37.03 23.87 -3.07
CA ASP A 782 37.86 22.93 -3.78
C ASP A 782 38.51 23.66 -4.96
N LYS A 783 39.83 23.81 -4.91
CA LYS A 783 40.60 24.53 -5.96
C LYS A 783 40.74 23.68 -7.22
N GLU A 784 40.64 22.37 -7.16
CA GLU A 784 40.73 21.49 -8.34
C GLU A 784 39.46 21.55 -9.18
N THR A 785 38.29 21.51 -8.55
CA THR A 785 36.99 21.57 -9.22
C THR A 785 36.41 22.99 -9.26
N ASN A 786 37.01 23.97 -8.57
CA ASN A 786 36.51 25.31 -8.36
C ASN A 786 35.07 25.37 -7.82
N THR A 787 34.70 24.41 -6.97
CA THR A 787 33.38 24.29 -6.39
C THR A 787 33.39 24.61 -4.88
N MET A 788 32.29 25.21 -4.42
CA MET A 788 32.07 25.56 -3.01
C MET A 788 30.67 25.10 -2.59
N PRO A 789 30.53 24.08 -1.71
CA PRO A 789 29.22 23.68 -1.22
C PRO A 789 28.65 24.74 -0.28
N ILE A 790 27.41 25.09 -0.49
CA ILE A 790 26.64 25.99 0.38
C ILE A 790 25.57 25.18 1.12
N PHE A 791 25.67 25.14 2.44
CA PHE A 791 24.68 24.44 3.29
C PHE A 791 23.63 25.45 3.77
N VAL A 792 22.40 25.27 3.33
CA VAL A 792 21.24 26.06 3.75
C VAL A 792 20.42 25.25 4.74
N LYS A 793 20.26 25.77 5.96
CA LYS A 793 19.40 25.14 6.96
C LYS A 793 17.94 25.42 6.60
N LEU A 794 17.22 24.44 6.06
CA LEU A 794 15.83 24.54 5.60
C LEU A 794 14.81 25.02 6.66
N SER A 795 15.15 24.97 7.95
CA SER A 795 14.29 25.49 9.03
C SER A 795 14.12 27.01 9.02
N LEU A 796 14.82 27.74 8.15
CA LEU A 796 14.72 29.20 7.98
C LEU A 796 13.94 29.63 6.72
N ILE A 797 13.41 28.69 5.94
CA ILE A 797 12.64 28.96 4.71
C ILE A 797 11.14 28.80 4.95
N HIS A 798 10.64 29.02 6.14
CA HIS A 798 9.22 29.35 6.38
C HIS A 798 9.07 30.88 6.48
N ILE A 799 9.22 31.51 5.32
CA ILE A 799 8.75 32.87 5.12
C ILE A 799 7.70 32.84 3.99
#